data_29d464283fdc157f01b555bf1a7f9a69
#
_entry.id   29d464283fdc157f01b555bf1a7f9a69
#
_cell.length_a   1.000
_cell.length_b   1.000
_cell.length_c   1.000
_cell.angle_alpha   90.00
_cell.angle_beta   90.00
_cell.angle_gamma   90.00
#
_symmetry.space_group_name_H-M   'P 1'
#
loop_
_entity.id
_entity.type
_entity.pdbx_description
1 polymer ?
#
loop_
_entity_poly.entity_id
_entity_poly.type
_entity_poly.pdbx_seq_one_letter_code
_entity_poly.pdbx_strand_id
1 'polypeptide(L)'
;MPTTRTTLGAILAVATVLAAAPGLAQRPAAPAPPQQQHRVATPQNQHVRAAGLRLWYRQPAADWNQALPIGSGRLGAMVFGGVVEERIQLNEDSVWAGEVRDRINPAAREALPQVRRLIAEGRPIEAEALADTAIISIPRRLPPYQTLGDLHLAFADTAGHAAATMTDAVPAGYLRELDLDRAIAVTRVTRGATTFTRTAFASAVDGVIVVRLERAGPDPIAFTARLSRERDATVRTERHDTLLMDGEAITGTGKAGEERRTGVRFHGAVRIIADGGAVRAADGALHVTGARTATILITAATTFRETDPAAACARMIAAAAKRPVQALQAAHEADHQRLFGRVSLRIGDDLSDLPTDERLARVIAGGDDPGLAALYFQYGRYLLIASSRPGSLPANLQGRWNALLSPPWGSKYTININTQMNYWPAEVTNLGELHAPLFDLIDIARVDGRRVAREMYGARGFVLHHNTDLWGHAVPIDGARYGIWQMGGAWLSLHLWDHYDFTRDQAFLRTRAWPVMREAAEFLLDYLQEDASGRLLSGPSSSPENQYRLPNGQVATLAIGASMDAQIAHALFTRLLAAGGVLNEDAAFLDRVRAARAKLPAPAIGRHGQLQEWAEDYDEPEPGHRHISHLFALHPGTQVTPRGTPDLARAARVTLERRLANGGGHTGWSRAWIINFWARLEDAGEAHAHLRALLAKSTLPNLFDNHPPFQIDGNFGGTAGIAEMLLQSHAGEIALLPALPAAWPAGAVTGLVARGNVELDITWEAGRATRVVLRPRAGGTHIVRPPRGQAVASVDEDGRRVPALPRADGAVDIALTTGRTYVVTFR
;
A
#
# COMPACT_ATOMS: atom_id res chain seq x y z
N MET A 1 -83.05 3.32 -19.39
CA MET A 1 -83.31 3.78 -20.78
C MET A 1 -82.88 5.21 -20.89
N PRO A 2 -82.32 5.63 -21.96
CA PRO A 2 -81.07 5.38 -22.68
C PRO A 2 -80.22 6.67 -22.65
N THR A 3 -79.02 6.72 -23.08
CA THR A 3 -78.51 6.69 -24.45
C THR A 3 -76.97 6.81 -24.36
N THR A 4 -76.31 6.01 -25.15
CA THR A 4 -74.94 6.06 -25.57
C THR A 4 -74.50 7.40 -26.16
N ARG A 5 -73.22 7.79 -25.85
CA ARG A 5 -72.30 8.43 -26.81
C ARG A 5 -70.84 8.11 -26.49
N THR A 6 -70.25 7.44 -27.45
CA THR A 6 -68.85 7.12 -27.65
C THR A 6 -68.03 8.39 -27.91
N THR A 7 -66.93 8.62 -27.25
CA THR A 7 -65.90 9.48 -27.76
C THR A 7 -64.55 8.81 -27.56
N LEU A 8 -63.86 8.59 -28.67
CA LEU A 8 -62.48 8.14 -28.76
C LEU A 8 -61.55 9.11 -27.99
N GLY A 9 -60.86 8.62 -27.04
CA GLY A 9 -59.73 9.34 -26.37
C GLY A 9 -58.44 8.63 -26.72
N ALA A 10 -57.54 9.34 -27.40
CA ALA A 10 -56.24 8.86 -27.79
C ALA A 10 -55.38 8.53 -26.56
N ILE A 11 -54.86 7.29 -26.52
CA ILE A 11 -53.88 6.85 -25.53
C ILE A 11 -52.53 7.38 -25.97
N LEU A 12 -52.02 8.40 -25.27
CA LEU A 12 -50.64 8.85 -25.36
C LEU A 12 -49.77 7.86 -24.57
N ALA A 13 -49.06 6.98 -25.26
CA ALA A 13 -48.05 6.11 -24.66
C ALA A 13 -46.84 6.97 -24.32
N VAL A 14 -46.67 7.31 -23.03
CA VAL A 14 -45.42 7.86 -22.51
C VAL A 14 -44.42 6.70 -22.45
N ALA A 15 -43.54 6.62 -23.43
CA ALA A 15 -42.38 5.74 -23.38
C ALA A 15 -41.43 6.28 -22.34
N THR A 16 -41.42 5.66 -21.16
CA THR A 16 -40.40 5.87 -20.15
C THR A 16 -39.09 5.29 -20.69
N VAL A 17 -38.22 6.15 -21.21
CA VAL A 17 -36.83 5.77 -21.52
C VAL A 17 -36.12 5.56 -20.20
N LEU A 18 -36.02 4.33 -19.76
CA LEU A 18 -35.02 3.94 -18.77
C LEU A 18 -33.64 4.17 -19.43
N ALA A 19 -33.01 5.25 -19.10
CA ALA A 19 -31.59 5.41 -19.37
C ALA A 19 -30.85 4.35 -18.54
N ALA A 20 -30.47 3.25 -19.16
CA ALA A 20 -29.50 2.33 -18.62
C ALA A 20 -28.21 3.11 -18.38
N ALA A 21 -27.76 3.14 -17.14
CA ALA A 21 -26.42 3.59 -16.83
C ALA A 21 -25.46 2.79 -17.73
N PRO A 22 -24.44 3.43 -18.33
CA PRO A 22 -23.47 2.70 -19.12
C PRO A 22 -22.78 1.71 -18.18
N GLY A 23 -22.99 0.42 -18.43
CA GLY A 23 -22.21 -0.62 -17.82
C GLY A 23 -20.74 -0.26 -17.98
N LEU A 24 -19.94 -0.52 -16.96
CA LEU A 24 -18.47 -0.45 -17.00
C LEU A 24 -18.00 -1.43 -18.09
N ALA A 25 -18.12 -1.00 -19.35
CA ALA A 25 -17.56 -1.73 -20.48
C ALA A 25 -16.05 -1.79 -20.23
N GLN A 26 -15.52 -3.00 -20.19
CA GLN A 26 -14.10 -3.26 -20.27
C GLN A 26 -13.52 -2.38 -21.37
N ARG A 27 -12.74 -1.36 -21.00
CA ARG A 27 -11.82 -0.76 -21.94
C ARG A 27 -10.87 -1.89 -22.36
N PRO A 28 -10.66 -2.11 -23.66
CA PRO A 28 -9.59 -2.98 -24.09
C PRO A 28 -8.32 -2.49 -23.39
N ALA A 29 -7.55 -3.39 -22.82
CA ALA A 29 -6.26 -3.11 -22.23
C ALA A 29 -5.49 -2.23 -23.21
N ALA A 30 -4.99 -1.09 -22.74
CA ALA A 30 -4.10 -0.26 -23.53
C ALA A 30 -3.00 -1.17 -24.09
N PRO A 31 -2.61 -1.04 -25.35
CA PRO A 31 -1.50 -1.83 -25.87
C PRO A 31 -0.31 -1.64 -24.94
N ALA A 32 0.28 -2.75 -24.51
CA ALA A 32 1.49 -2.72 -23.70
C ALA A 32 2.51 -1.80 -24.39
N PRO A 33 3.20 -0.92 -23.64
CA PRO A 33 4.26 -0.12 -24.23
C PRO A 33 5.24 -1.05 -24.95
N PRO A 34 5.86 -0.62 -26.06
CA PRO A 34 6.75 -1.47 -26.84
C PRO A 34 7.80 -2.05 -25.89
N GLN A 35 7.90 -3.37 -25.86
CA GLN A 35 8.91 -4.09 -25.09
C GLN A 35 10.27 -3.58 -25.57
N GLN A 36 10.92 -2.78 -24.73
CA GLN A 36 12.34 -2.51 -24.92
C GLN A 36 13.04 -3.86 -24.86
N GLN A 37 13.65 -4.25 -25.99
CA GLN A 37 14.48 -5.44 -26.07
C GLN A 37 15.63 -5.25 -25.06
N HIS A 38 15.47 -5.81 -23.86
CA HIS A 38 16.58 -5.93 -22.93
C HIS A 38 17.63 -6.81 -23.60
N ARG A 39 18.78 -6.22 -23.90
CA ARG A 39 19.97 -6.96 -24.24
C ARG A 39 20.16 -8.03 -23.18
N VAL A 40 20.19 -9.28 -23.62
CA VAL A 40 20.57 -10.44 -22.81
C VAL A 40 21.87 -10.09 -22.10
N ALA A 41 21.83 -9.91 -20.80
CA ALA A 41 23.01 -9.77 -19.98
C ALA A 41 23.83 -11.06 -20.15
N THR A 42 25.08 -10.93 -20.44
CA THR A 42 26.04 -12.02 -20.46
C THR A 42 25.97 -12.78 -19.15
N PRO A 43 26.00 -14.13 -19.13
CA PRO A 43 25.85 -14.94 -17.93
C PRO A 43 27.14 -14.93 -17.12
N GLN A 44 27.36 -13.91 -16.30
CA GLN A 44 28.43 -13.83 -15.32
C GLN A 44 27.97 -13.26 -13.97
N ASN A 45 26.70 -13.43 -13.63
CA ASN A 45 26.30 -13.40 -12.23
C ASN A 45 25.67 -14.77 -11.90
N GLN A 46 26.51 -15.74 -11.54
CA GLN A 46 26.04 -16.79 -10.65
C GLN A 46 25.53 -16.05 -9.41
N HIS A 47 24.20 -16.00 -9.25
CA HIS A 47 23.57 -15.55 -8.02
C HIS A 47 24.14 -16.43 -6.89
N VAL A 48 25.14 -15.92 -6.19
CA VAL A 48 25.39 -16.37 -4.82
C VAL A 48 24.03 -16.15 -4.16
N ARG A 49 23.32 -17.22 -3.83
CA ARG A 49 22.07 -17.16 -3.07
C ARG A 49 22.36 -16.25 -1.91
N ALA A 50 21.70 -15.10 -1.84
CA ALA A 50 21.87 -14.18 -0.74
C ALA A 50 21.30 -14.92 0.49
N ALA A 51 22.20 -15.49 1.28
CA ALA A 51 21.86 -16.02 2.57
C ALA A 51 21.14 -14.89 3.31
N GLY A 52 19.96 -15.15 3.90
CA GLY A 52 19.23 -14.16 4.67
C GLY A 52 17.89 -13.67 4.12
N LEU A 53 17.51 -13.97 2.86
CA LEU A 53 16.22 -13.52 2.29
C LEU A 53 15.07 -14.49 2.60
N ARG A 54 14.93 -14.90 3.86
CA ARG A 54 13.84 -15.77 4.30
C ARG A 54 13.33 -15.42 5.68
N LEU A 55 12.02 -15.56 5.89
CA LEU A 55 11.42 -15.69 7.19
C LEU A 55 11.31 -17.18 7.49
N TRP A 56 11.78 -17.66 8.65
CA TRP A 56 11.67 -19.06 8.98
C TRP A 56 11.52 -19.32 10.49
N TYR A 57 10.88 -20.44 10.82
CA TYR A 57 10.43 -20.78 12.16
C TYR A 57 10.54 -22.28 12.41
N ARG A 58 10.74 -22.64 13.68
CA ARG A 58 10.78 -24.04 14.16
C ARG A 58 9.42 -24.54 14.65
N GLN A 59 8.35 -23.73 14.51
CA GLN A 59 7.01 -24.07 15.00
C GLN A 59 5.95 -23.65 13.96
N PRO A 60 4.80 -24.37 13.91
CA PRO A 60 3.61 -23.91 13.19
C PRO A 60 3.17 -22.54 13.69
N ALA A 61 2.40 -21.84 12.86
CA ALA A 61 1.70 -20.64 13.30
C ALA A 61 0.57 -21.01 14.28
N ALA A 62 0.63 -20.48 15.49
CA ALA A 62 -0.42 -20.67 16.48
C ALA A 62 -1.65 -19.81 16.19
N ASP A 63 -1.45 -18.66 15.53
CA ASP A 63 -2.50 -17.73 15.14
C ASP A 63 -2.19 -17.07 13.79
N TRP A 64 -3.11 -16.25 13.33
CA TRP A 64 -3.01 -15.55 12.04
C TRP A 64 -1.79 -14.63 11.93
N ASN A 65 -1.37 -13.98 13.04
CA ASN A 65 -0.24 -13.05 13.09
C ASN A 65 1.13 -13.74 12.98
N GLN A 66 1.15 -15.06 13.02
CA GLN A 66 2.33 -15.87 12.84
C GLN A 66 2.36 -16.57 11.47
N ALA A 67 1.22 -16.65 10.77
CA ALA A 67 1.11 -17.28 9.46
C ALA A 67 1.90 -16.52 8.39
N LEU A 68 2.32 -17.20 7.33
CA LEU A 68 3.15 -16.66 6.25
C LEU A 68 2.29 -16.17 5.08
N PRO A 69 2.40 -14.90 4.68
CA PRO A 69 1.63 -14.35 3.57
C PRO A 69 2.22 -14.74 2.22
N ILE A 70 1.37 -15.21 1.30
CA ILE A 70 1.68 -15.31 -0.13
C ILE A 70 0.66 -14.51 -0.92
N GLY A 71 1.04 -14.00 -2.11
CA GLY A 71 0.12 -13.18 -2.90
C GLY A 71 0.58 -12.94 -4.34
N SER A 72 -0.39 -12.61 -5.19
CA SER A 72 -0.21 -12.36 -6.63
C SER A 72 -0.79 -11.02 -7.10
N GLY A 73 -1.02 -10.08 -6.18
CA GLY A 73 -1.79 -8.86 -6.40
C GLY A 73 -3.29 -9.09 -6.24
N ARG A 74 -3.87 -10.02 -6.99
CA ARG A 74 -5.30 -10.35 -6.94
C ARG A 74 -5.66 -11.38 -5.88
N LEU A 75 -4.96 -12.51 -5.84
CA LEU A 75 -5.14 -13.56 -4.84
C LEU A 75 -4.11 -13.41 -3.72
N GLY A 76 -4.53 -13.68 -2.50
CA GLY A 76 -3.67 -13.75 -1.33
C GLY A 76 -4.02 -14.93 -0.45
N ALA A 77 -3.04 -15.43 0.30
CA ALA A 77 -3.29 -16.44 1.33
C ALA A 77 -2.32 -16.31 2.51
N MET A 78 -2.76 -16.76 3.68
CA MET A 78 -1.93 -16.94 4.87
C MET A 78 -1.73 -18.43 5.10
N VAL A 79 -0.47 -18.89 5.10
CA VAL A 79 -0.06 -20.28 5.25
C VAL A 79 0.39 -20.53 6.68
N PHE A 80 -0.29 -21.41 7.41
CA PHE A 80 -0.05 -21.64 8.85
C PHE A 80 1.06 -22.65 9.11
N GLY A 81 1.28 -23.60 8.23
CA GLY A 81 2.27 -24.65 8.40
C GLY A 81 1.90 -25.69 9.46
N GLY A 82 0.62 -25.96 9.66
CA GLY A 82 0.14 -26.90 10.67
C GLY A 82 0.64 -28.34 10.49
N VAL A 83 0.79 -29.08 11.58
CA VAL A 83 1.32 -30.45 11.56
C VAL A 83 0.20 -31.45 11.30
N VAL A 84 -0.87 -31.39 12.08
CA VAL A 84 -2.04 -32.27 11.99
C VAL A 84 -3.07 -31.72 11.05
N GLU A 85 -3.29 -30.41 11.13
CA GLU A 85 -4.18 -29.66 10.26
C GLU A 85 -3.45 -28.45 9.67
N GLU A 86 -3.40 -28.35 8.35
CA GLU A 86 -2.98 -27.13 7.65
C GLU A 86 -4.19 -26.24 7.41
N ARG A 87 -4.07 -24.97 7.76
CA ARG A 87 -4.99 -23.92 7.40
C ARG A 87 -4.34 -23.00 6.37
N ILE A 88 -5.05 -22.75 5.29
CA ILE A 88 -4.68 -21.75 4.27
C ILE A 88 -5.85 -20.77 4.18
N GLN A 89 -5.71 -19.59 4.83
CA GLN A 89 -6.72 -18.56 4.78
C GLN A 89 -6.60 -17.82 3.46
N LEU A 90 -7.71 -17.60 2.76
CA LEU A 90 -7.76 -17.12 1.37
C LEU A 90 -8.36 -15.73 1.26
N ASN A 91 -7.83 -14.95 0.33
CA ASN A 91 -8.34 -13.63 -0.06
C ASN A 91 -8.36 -13.48 -1.58
N GLU A 92 -9.31 -12.71 -2.08
CA GLU A 92 -9.36 -12.17 -3.43
C GLU A 92 -9.67 -10.67 -3.32
N ASP A 93 -8.98 -9.84 -4.11
CA ASP A 93 -8.92 -8.37 -3.92
C ASP A 93 -10.26 -7.65 -4.06
N SER A 94 -11.23 -8.23 -4.73
CA SER A 94 -12.54 -7.62 -4.99
C SER A 94 -13.70 -8.24 -4.20
N VAL A 95 -13.44 -9.06 -3.18
CA VAL A 95 -14.49 -9.56 -2.28
C VAL A 95 -14.87 -8.46 -1.29
N TRP A 96 -15.73 -7.55 -1.72
CA TRP A 96 -16.20 -6.41 -0.94
C TRP A 96 -17.71 -6.44 -0.80
N ALA A 97 -18.18 -6.07 0.38
CA ALA A 97 -19.59 -5.82 0.62
C ALA A 97 -20.02 -4.48 0.00
N GLY A 98 -21.34 -4.30 -0.16
CA GLY A 98 -21.96 -3.08 -0.68
C GLY A 98 -21.98 -2.98 -2.19
N GLU A 99 -22.37 -1.81 -2.67
CA GLU A 99 -22.62 -1.47 -4.07
C GLU A 99 -22.39 0.02 -4.32
N VAL A 100 -22.35 0.42 -5.59
CA VAL A 100 -22.39 1.84 -5.96
C VAL A 100 -23.70 2.45 -5.45
N ARG A 101 -23.59 3.47 -4.62
CA ARG A 101 -24.74 4.12 -3.98
C ARG A 101 -24.54 5.63 -3.90
N ASP A 102 -25.62 6.39 -4.08
CA ASP A 102 -25.64 7.78 -3.70
C ASP A 102 -25.60 7.91 -2.17
N ARG A 103 -24.59 8.62 -1.69
CA ARG A 103 -24.34 8.85 -0.25
C ARG A 103 -24.29 10.32 0.12
N ILE A 104 -24.49 11.21 -0.85
CA ILE A 104 -24.46 12.65 -0.57
C ILE A 104 -25.59 13.00 0.41
N ASN A 105 -25.23 13.69 1.48
CA ASN A 105 -26.22 14.31 2.35
C ASN A 105 -26.84 15.52 1.61
N PRO A 106 -28.15 15.52 1.34
CA PRO A 106 -28.77 16.58 0.55
C PRO A 106 -28.69 17.98 1.20
N ALA A 107 -28.52 18.05 2.52
CA ALA A 107 -28.36 19.30 3.24
C ALA A 107 -26.94 19.89 3.16
N ALA A 108 -25.95 19.13 2.66
CA ALA A 108 -24.54 19.51 2.76
C ALA A 108 -24.23 20.87 2.12
N ARG A 109 -24.79 21.13 0.94
CA ARG A 109 -24.56 22.37 0.21
C ARG A 109 -25.04 23.62 0.97
N GLU A 110 -26.20 23.54 1.60
CA GLU A 110 -26.80 24.65 2.36
C GLU A 110 -26.15 24.83 3.72
N ALA A 111 -25.72 23.74 4.35
CA ALA A 111 -25.08 23.76 5.67
C ALA A 111 -23.64 24.30 5.63
N LEU A 112 -22.91 24.10 4.53
CA LEU A 112 -21.50 24.46 4.42
C LEU A 112 -21.19 25.93 4.77
N PRO A 113 -21.91 26.95 4.22
CA PRO A 113 -21.68 28.33 4.60
C PRO A 113 -21.95 28.61 6.08
N GLN A 114 -22.92 27.90 6.69
CA GLN A 114 -23.24 28.05 8.11
C GLN A 114 -22.16 27.44 9.00
N VAL A 115 -21.66 26.26 8.65
CA VAL A 115 -20.53 25.63 9.36
C VAL A 115 -19.30 26.55 9.33
N ARG A 116 -18.97 27.12 8.17
CA ARG A 116 -17.85 28.07 8.02
C ARG A 116 -18.02 29.29 8.91
N ARG A 117 -19.24 29.89 8.92
CA ARG A 117 -19.54 31.05 9.77
C ARG A 117 -19.41 30.71 11.26
N LEU A 118 -19.95 29.58 11.72
CA LEU A 118 -19.83 29.17 13.13
C LEU A 118 -18.36 29.03 13.56
N ILE A 119 -17.49 28.47 12.73
CA ILE A 119 -16.05 28.37 13.03
C ILE A 119 -15.44 29.78 13.09
N ALA A 120 -15.75 30.64 12.14
CA ALA A 120 -15.24 32.01 12.12
C ALA A 120 -15.73 32.87 13.32
N GLU A 121 -16.90 32.58 13.87
CA GLU A 121 -17.45 33.18 15.09
C GLU A 121 -16.84 32.57 16.39
N GLY A 122 -15.89 31.64 16.30
CA GLY A 122 -15.30 30.94 17.45
C GLY A 122 -16.22 29.91 18.11
N ARG A 123 -17.15 29.33 17.36
CA ARG A 123 -18.14 28.31 17.78
C ARG A 123 -17.94 26.97 17.06
N PRO A 124 -16.72 26.40 17.08
CA PRO A 124 -16.42 25.19 16.31
C PRO A 124 -17.19 23.94 16.81
N ILE A 125 -17.58 23.87 18.09
CA ILE A 125 -18.37 22.74 18.62
C ILE A 125 -19.76 22.70 17.97
N GLU A 126 -20.40 23.85 17.80
CA GLU A 126 -21.69 23.93 17.12
C GLU A 126 -21.53 23.66 15.60
N ALA A 127 -20.43 24.11 15.02
CA ALA A 127 -20.08 23.79 13.64
C ALA A 127 -19.90 22.27 13.42
N GLU A 128 -19.23 21.57 14.34
CA GLU A 128 -19.06 20.11 14.31
C GLU A 128 -20.40 19.38 14.42
N ALA A 129 -21.27 19.78 15.34
CA ALA A 129 -22.60 19.20 15.51
C ALA A 129 -23.46 19.38 14.24
N LEU A 130 -23.43 20.56 13.63
CA LEU A 130 -24.12 20.82 12.35
C LEU A 130 -23.52 20.00 11.21
N ALA A 131 -22.18 19.97 11.10
CA ALA A 131 -21.50 19.21 10.06
C ALA A 131 -21.75 17.70 10.18
N ASP A 132 -21.84 17.20 11.43
CA ASP A 132 -22.09 15.78 11.71
C ASP A 132 -23.49 15.32 11.25
N THR A 133 -24.46 16.22 11.27
CA THR A 133 -25.84 15.92 10.85
C THR A 133 -26.11 16.29 9.39
N ALA A 134 -25.53 17.38 8.90
CA ALA A 134 -25.86 17.94 7.59
C ALA A 134 -24.83 17.72 6.49
N ILE A 135 -23.56 17.42 6.82
CA ILE A 135 -22.50 17.22 5.82
C ILE A 135 -22.08 15.75 5.72
N ILE A 136 -22.00 15.04 6.83
CA ILE A 136 -21.61 13.61 6.80
C ILE A 136 -22.61 12.79 5.99
N SER A 137 -22.06 11.85 5.22
CA SER A 137 -22.78 10.98 4.30
C SER A 137 -23.91 10.15 4.95
N ILE A 138 -24.89 9.79 4.12
CA ILE A 138 -26.00 8.92 4.50
C ILE A 138 -26.00 7.68 3.59
N PRO A 139 -25.69 6.48 4.11
CA PRO A 139 -25.27 6.15 5.48
C PRO A 139 -23.82 6.56 5.79
N ARG A 140 -23.52 6.70 7.09
CA ARG A 140 -22.23 7.24 7.58
C ARG A 140 -21.00 6.36 7.34
N ARG A 141 -21.17 5.06 7.13
CA ARG A 141 -20.06 4.10 7.03
C ARG A 141 -20.01 3.44 5.66
N LEU A 142 -18.80 3.24 5.14
CA LEU A 142 -18.58 2.46 3.94
C LEU A 142 -18.53 0.97 4.28
N PRO A 143 -18.91 0.11 3.32
CA PRO A 143 -18.85 -1.34 3.49
C PRO A 143 -17.41 -1.86 3.48
N PRO A 144 -17.15 -3.04 4.12
CA PRO A 144 -15.81 -3.58 4.28
C PRO A 144 -15.37 -4.46 3.11
N TYR A 145 -14.05 -4.61 2.97
CA TYR A 145 -13.39 -5.74 2.36
C TYR A 145 -13.56 -6.99 3.23
N GLN A 146 -13.71 -8.19 2.61
CA GLN A 146 -13.97 -9.42 3.35
C GLN A 146 -13.01 -10.54 2.96
N THR A 147 -12.79 -11.49 3.88
CA THR A 147 -12.11 -12.76 3.57
C THR A 147 -12.89 -13.55 2.51
N LEU A 148 -12.16 -14.35 1.71
CA LEU A 148 -12.80 -15.35 0.85
C LEU A 148 -13.22 -16.59 1.65
N GLY A 149 -12.44 -16.99 2.65
CA GLY A 149 -12.63 -18.16 3.48
C GLY A 149 -11.32 -18.92 3.74
N ASP A 150 -11.43 -20.18 4.14
CA ASP A 150 -10.30 -21.03 4.51
C ASP A 150 -10.33 -22.35 3.74
N LEU A 151 -9.14 -22.83 3.34
CA LEU A 151 -8.91 -24.22 2.95
C LEU A 151 -8.24 -24.93 4.13
N HIS A 152 -8.84 -26.02 4.58
CA HIS A 152 -8.34 -26.90 5.62
C HIS A 152 -7.87 -28.22 5.03
N LEU A 153 -6.67 -28.68 5.42
CA LEU A 153 -6.13 -29.98 5.05
C LEU A 153 -5.87 -30.76 6.35
N ALA A 154 -6.77 -31.68 6.70
CA ALA A 154 -6.61 -32.56 7.85
C ALA A 154 -5.84 -33.81 7.44
N PHE A 155 -4.62 -34.00 7.96
CA PHE A 155 -3.74 -35.10 7.62
C PHE A 155 -4.11 -36.37 8.41
N ALA A 156 -4.06 -37.52 7.76
CA ALA A 156 -4.19 -38.82 8.42
C ALA A 156 -2.83 -39.37 8.85
N ASP A 157 -2.82 -40.28 9.82
CA ASP A 157 -1.61 -41.05 10.15
C ASP A 157 -1.29 -42.08 9.05
N THR A 158 -0.15 -42.78 9.21
CA THR A 158 0.32 -43.79 8.27
C THR A 158 -0.57 -45.04 8.20
N ALA A 159 -1.40 -45.26 9.23
CA ALA A 159 -2.38 -46.37 9.30
C ALA A 159 -3.77 -45.93 8.74
N GLY A 160 -3.90 -44.69 8.28
CA GLY A 160 -5.16 -44.15 7.76
C GLY A 160 -6.14 -43.67 8.84
N HIS A 161 -5.70 -43.57 10.10
CA HIS A 161 -6.55 -43.02 11.16
C HIS A 161 -6.72 -41.50 11.01
N ALA A 162 -7.90 -41.03 11.35
CA ALA A 162 -8.23 -39.61 11.24
C ALA A 162 -7.32 -38.76 12.13
N ALA A 163 -7.16 -37.49 11.75
CA ALA A 163 -6.38 -36.45 12.47
C ALA A 163 -6.62 -36.42 13.98
N ALA A 164 -7.82 -36.78 14.44
CA ALA A 164 -8.21 -36.79 15.85
C ALA A 164 -7.36 -37.74 16.75
N THR A 165 -6.59 -38.66 16.18
CA THR A 165 -5.68 -39.55 16.93
C THR A 165 -4.21 -39.14 16.89
N MET A 166 -3.90 -38.06 16.14
CA MET A 166 -2.55 -37.50 16.00
C MET A 166 -2.29 -36.45 17.08
N THR A 167 -1.05 -36.39 17.56
CA THR A 167 -0.65 -35.31 18.49
C THR A 167 -0.19 -34.08 17.71
N ASP A 168 -0.57 -32.88 18.20
CA ASP A 168 -0.07 -31.61 17.70
C ASP A 168 1.39 -31.33 18.12
N ALA A 169 2.07 -32.31 18.73
CA ALA A 169 3.48 -32.17 19.10
C ALA A 169 4.32 -31.88 17.86
N VAL A 170 5.09 -30.78 17.92
CA VAL A 170 5.98 -30.38 16.84
C VAL A 170 7.11 -31.37 16.70
N PRO A 171 7.25 -32.11 15.57
CA PRO A 171 8.31 -33.08 15.39
C PRO A 171 9.67 -32.42 15.36
N ALA A 172 10.71 -33.16 15.83
CA ALA A 172 12.09 -32.75 15.61
C ALA A 172 12.36 -32.60 14.10
N GLY A 173 12.98 -31.49 13.71
CA GLY A 173 13.22 -31.19 12.29
C GLY A 173 12.06 -30.54 11.55
N TYR A 174 11.03 -30.06 12.26
CA TYR A 174 10.02 -29.17 11.69
C TYR A 174 10.66 -27.88 11.19
N LEU A 175 10.23 -27.42 10.01
CA LEU A 175 10.62 -26.16 9.41
C LEU A 175 9.42 -25.54 8.69
N ARG A 176 9.23 -24.24 8.91
CA ARG A 176 8.32 -23.41 8.14
C ARG A 176 9.09 -22.17 7.68
N GLU A 177 9.06 -21.87 6.39
CA GLU A 177 9.79 -20.74 5.81
C GLU A 177 9.02 -20.05 4.69
N LEU A 178 9.27 -18.75 4.50
CA LEU A 178 8.91 -17.97 3.33
C LEU A 178 10.21 -17.47 2.68
N ASP A 179 10.53 -17.99 1.52
CA ASP A 179 11.63 -17.54 0.67
C ASP A 179 11.19 -16.30 -0.11
N LEU A 180 11.76 -15.13 0.22
CA LEU A 180 11.38 -13.86 -0.38
C LEU A 180 11.89 -13.72 -1.82
N ASP A 181 13.01 -14.36 -2.17
CA ASP A 181 13.57 -14.32 -3.52
C ASP A 181 12.70 -15.08 -4.52
N ARG A 182 12.08 -16.18 -4.06
CA ARG A 182 11.24 -17.05 -4.88
C ARG A 182 9.74 -16.83 -4.67
N ALA A 183 9.35 -16.09 -3.64
CA ALA A 183 7.96 -15.90 -3.18
C ALA A 183 7.24 -17.23 -2.90
N ILE A 184 7.92 -18.16 -2.22
CA ILE A 184 7.45 -19.50 -1.93
C ILE A 184 7.43 -19.75 -0.43
N ALA A 185 6.29 -20.19 0.09
CA ALA A 185 6.17 -20.71 1.45
C ALA A 185 6.41 -22.23 1.45
N VAL A 186 7.26 -22.72 2.35
CA VAL A 186 7.58 -24.13 2.50
C VAL A 186 7.33 -24.58 3.94
N THR A 187 6.71 -25.74 4.10
CA THR A 187 6.61 -26.43 5.40
C THR A 187 7.16 -27.84 5.25
N ARG A 188 8.10 -28.21 6.11
CA ARG A 188 8.65 -29.58 6.21
C ARG A 188 8.31 -30.20 7.55
N VAL A 189 7.80 -31.41 7.50
CA VAL A 189 7.41 -32.19 8.66
C VAL A 189 8.00 -33.60 8.52
N THR A 190 8.87 -33.99 9.41
CA THR A 190 9.43 -35.38 9.42
C THR A 190 8.69 -36.23 10.45
N ARG A 191 8.13 -37.36 10.01
CA ARG A 191 7.46 -38.35 10.85
C ARG A 191 8.08 -39.71 10.57
N GLY A 192 8.64 -40.33 11.59
CA GLY A 192 9.35 -41.60 11.41
C GLY A 192 10.44 -41.49 10.35
N ALA A 193 10.37 -42.32 9.32
CA ALA A 193 11.31 -42.34 8.19
C ALA A 193 10.88 -41.47 7.01
N THR A 194 9.77 -40.73 7.12
CA THR A 194 9.23 -39.97 5.99
C THR A 194 9.23 -38.47 6.29
N THR A 195 9.80 -37.70 5.37
CA THR A 195 9.70 -36.23 5.35
C THR A 195 8.63 -35.81 4.36
N PHE A 196 7.63 -35.09 4.84
CA PHE A 196 6.57 -34.43 4.05
C PHE A 196 6.94 -32.98 3.83
N THR A 197 6.91 -32.55 2.57
CA THR A 197 7.14 -31.15 2.17
C THR A 197 5.89 -30.59 1.53
N ARG A 198 5.45 -29.42 2.01
CA ARG A 198 4.40 -28.61 1.40
C ARG A 198 5.04 -27.33 0.86
N THR A 199 4.80 -27.05 -0.40
CA THR A 199 5.27 -25.85 -1.09
C THR A 199 4.05 -25.07 -1.55
N ALA A 200 3.91 -23.80 -1.16
CA ALA A 200 2.78 -22.95 -1.53
C ALA A 200 3.27 -21.64 -2.18
N PHE A 201 2.65 -21.25 -3.29
CA PHE A 201 2.91 -19.98 -3.97
C PHE A 201 1.66 -19.48 -4.70
N ALA A 202 1.59 -18.14 -4.90
CA ALA A 202 0.49 -17.48 -5.62
C ALA A 202 1.01 -16.97 -6.97
N SER A 203 0.67 -17.64 -8.07
CA SER A 203 1.11 -17.28 -9.41
C SER A 203 0.25 -16.15 -10.00
N ALA A 204 0.85 -15.00 -10.24
CA ALA A 204 0.21 -13.91 -10.98
C ALA A 204 0.04 -14.27 -12.47
N VAL A 205 0.96 -15.05 -13.02
CA VAL A 205 0.95 -15.48 -14.43
C VAL A 205 -0.21 -16.42 -14.73
N ASP A 206 -0.49 -17.36 -13.81
CA ASP A 206 -1.50 -18.40 -14.01
C ASP A 206 -2.83 -18.08 -13.32
N GLY A 207 -2.89 -17.07 -12.47
CA GLY A 207 -4.09 -16.66 -11.73
C GLY A 207 -4.54 -17.70 -10.69
N VAL A 208 -3.63 -18.50 -10.17
CA VAL A 208 -3.91 -19.56 -9.19
C VAL A 208 -2.94 -19.51 -8.01
N ILE A 209 -3.40 -19.97 -6.85
CA ILE A 209 -2.52 -20.40 -5.77
C ILE A 209 -2.27 -21.89 -5.95
N VAL A 210 -1.01 -22.30 -5.85
CA VAL A 210 -0.58 -23.70 -5.98
C VAL A 210 -0.06 -24.16 -4.63
N VAL A 211 -0.57 -25.31 -4.15
CA VAL A 211 -0.01 -26.03 -2.99
C VAL A 211 0.43 -27.41 -3.43
N ARG A 212 1.72 -27.67 -3.37
CA ARG A 212 2.33 -28.93 -3.73
C ARG A 212 2.70 -29.69 -2.48
N LEU A 213 2.22 -30.94 -2.37
CA LEU A 213 2.60 -31.89 -1.31
C LEU A 213 3.48 -32.97 -1.93
N GLU A 214 4.61 -33.22 -1.29
CA GLU A 214 5.60 -34.25 -1.68
C GLU A 214 6.08 -35.03 -0.46
N ARG A 215 6.54 -36.23 -0.68
CA ARG A 215 7.13 -37.08 0.36
C ARG A 215 8.49 -37.60 -0.06
N ALA A 216 9.37 -37.74 0.92
CA ALA A 216 10.60 -38.48 0.82
C ALA A 216 10.58 -39.55 1.94
N GLY A 217 10.39 -40.82 1.58
CA GLY A 217 10.21 -41.92 2.49
C GLY A 217 9.06 -42.85 2.11
N PRO A 218 8.79 -43.90 2.92
CA PRO A 218 7.83 -44.96 2.56
C PRO A 218 6.36 -44.54 2.72
N ASP A 219 6.04 -43.63 3.68
CA ASP A 219 4.66 -43.39 4.07
C ASP A 219 3.90 -42.54 3.01
N PRO A 220 2.69 -42.92 2.62
CA PRO A 220 1.92 -42.20 1.61
C PRO A 220 1.34 -40.88 2.15
N ILE A 221 1.03 -39.97 1.23
CA ILE A 221 0.27 -38.75 1.53
C ILE A 221 -1.20 -39.13 1.62
N ALA A 222 -1.84 -38.78 2.75
CA ALA A 222 -3.26 -38.90 2.96
C ALA A 222 -3.79 -37.71 3.74
N PHE A 223 -4.87 -37.10 3.24
CA PHE A 223 -5.53 -35.96 3.90
C PHE A 223 -6.97 -35.76 3.43
N THR A 224 -7.75 -35.06 4.24
CA THR A 224 -9.07 -34.57 3.88
C THR A 224 -9.01 -33.06 3.66
N ALA A 225 -9.47 -32.58 2.50
CA ALA A 225 -9.56 -31.17 2.16
C ALA A 225 -11.00 -30.65 2.29
N ARG A 226 -11.18 -29.52 2.97
CA ARG A 226 -12.47 -28.81 3.13
C ARG A 226 -12.29 -27.31 2.90
N LEU A 227 -13.27 -26.70 2.24
CA LEU A 227 -13.43 -25.25 2.22
C LEU A 227 -14.41 -24.82 3.30
N SER A 228 -14.17 -23.66 3.90
CA SER A 228 -15.07 -23.05 4.87
C SER A 228 -15.11 -21.53 4.73
N ARG A 229 -16.25 -20.95 5.07
CA ARG A 229 -16.42 -19.52 5.30
C ARG A 229 -17.46 -19.38 6.44
N GLU A 230 -17.29 -18.41 7.29
CA GLU A 230 -18.15 -18.22 8.48
C GLU A 230 -19.64 -18.15 8.13
N ARG A 231 -19.97 -17.45 7.05
CA ARG A 231 -21.37 -17.29 6.56
C ARG A 231 -21.39 -16.75 5.11
N ASP A 232 -22.59 -16.67 4.55
CA ASP A 232 -22.87 -16.07 3.24
C ASP A 232 -22.14 -16.77 2.07
N ALA A 233 -21.91 -18.08 2.21
CA ALA A 233 -21.39 -18.93 1.16
C ALA A 233 -21.93 -20.36 1.31
N THR A 234 -21.94 -21.08 0.20
CA THR A 234 -22.20 -22.52 0.11
C THR A 234 -21.01 -23.23 -0.48
N VAL A 235 -20.67 -24.39 0.09
CA VAL A 235 -19.59 -25.24 -0.41
C VAL A 235 -20.18 -26.54 -0.94
N ARG A 236 -19.72 -26.99 -2.09
CA ARG A 236 -20.11 -28.24 -2.72
C ARG A 236 -18.92 -28.93 -3.37
N THR A 237 -19.01 -30.21 -3.54
CA THR A 237 -18.09 -30.96 -4.38
C THR A 237 -18.61 -30.99 -5.82
N GLU A 238 -17.68 -30.86 -6.77
CA GLU A 238 -17.94 -31.08 -8.17
C GLU A 238 -16.96 -32.13 -8.70
N ARG A 239 -17.49 -33.19 -9.35
CA ARG A 239 -16.67 -34.34 -9.72
C ARG A 239 -16.04 -35.01 -8.47
N HIS A 240 -14.99 -35.80 -8.68
CA HIS A 240 -14.28 -36.49 -7.60
C HIS A 240 -13.10 -35.69 -7.04
N ASP A 241 -12.71 -34.60 -7.69
CA ASP A 241 -11.44 -33.91 -7.48
C ASP A 241 -11.57 -32.38 -7.22
N THR A 242 -12.79 -31.84 -7.14
CA THR A 242 -13.01 -30.40 -7.09
C THR A 242 -13.97 -29.97 -5.97
N LEU A 243 -13.59 -28.97 -5.18
CA LEU A 243 -14.44 -28.23 -4.25
C LEU A 243 -14.76 -26.85 -4.87
N LEU A 244 -15.99 -26.44 -4.75
CA LEU A 244 -16.48 -25.13 -5.17
C LEU A 244 -17.11 -24.39 -3.99
N MET A 245 -16.90 -23.09 -3.92
CA MET A 245 -17.52 -22.18 -2.97
C MET A 245 -18.21 -21.06 -3.74
N ASP A 246 -19.52 -20.93 -3.58
CA ASP A 246 -20.32 -19.83 -4.12
C ASP A 246 -20.81 -18.95 -2.98
N GLY A 247 -20.62 -17.64 -3.08
CA GLY A 247 -21.01 -16.72 -2.02
C GLY A 247 -21.19 -15.28 -2.48
N GLU A 248 -21.56 -14.45 -1.50
CA GLU A 248 -21.73 -13.01 -1.67
C GLU A 248 -21.13 -12.30 -0.44
N ALA A 249 -20.43 -11.20 -0.68
CA ALA A 249 -19.88 -10.38 0.40
C ALA A 249 -20.98 -9.48 0.99
N ILE A 250 -21.64 -9.94 2.04
CA ILE A 250 -22.80 -9.29 2.64
C ILE A 250 -22.43 -8.60 3.96
N THR A 251 -22.98 -7.40 4.22
CA THR A 251 -22.94 -6.75 5.53
C THR A 251 -24.22 -7.00 6.32
N GLY A 252 -24.12 -6.89 7.65
CA GLY A 252 -25.20 -7.15 8.59
C GLY A 252 -25.29 -8.63 8.97
N THR A 253 -25.74 -8.88 10.18
CA THR A 253 -25.86 -10.25 10.72
C THR A 253 -27.23 -10.88 10.44
N GLY A 254 -28.15 -10.12 9.83
CA GLY A 254 -29.55 -10.52 9.63
C GLY A 254 -30.38 -10.47 10.92
N LYS A 255 -29.89 -9.88 11.99
CA LYS A 255 -30.69 -9.61 13.19
C LYS A 255 -31.76 -8.58 12.90
N ALA A 256 -32.88 -8.66 13.61
CA ALA A 256 -33.98 -7.71 13.47
C ALA A 256 -33.48 -6.26 13.65
N GLY A 257 -33.74 -5.42 12.65
CA GLY A 257 -33.31 -4.02 12.60
C GLY A 257 -31.96 -3.76 11.95
N GLU A 258 -31.18 -4.78 11.56
CA GLU A 258 -29.98 -4.61 10.74
C GLU A 258 -30.32 -4.68 9.24
N GLU A 259 -29.89 -3.67 8.49
CA GLU A 259 -30.01 -3.69 7.03
C GLU A 259 -28.99 -4.67 6.46
N ARG A 260 -29.48 -5.79 5.92
CA ARG A 260 -28.65 -6.72 5.16
C ARG A 260 -28.36 -6.09 3.79
N ARG A 261 -27.08 -5.85 3.49
CA ARG A 261 -26.66 -5.23 2.24
C ARG A 261 -25.92 -6.24 1.40
N THR A 262 -26.33 -6.37 0.17
CA THR A 262 -25.69 -7.15 -0.88
C THR A 262 -24.30 -6.58 -1.20
N GLY A 263 -23.49 -7.36 -1.90
CA GLY A 263 -22.18 -6.93 -2.35
C GLY A 263 -21.71 -7.75 -3.55
N VAL A 264 -20.40 -7.86 -3.66
CA VAL A 264 -19.79 -8.62 -4.75
C VAL A 264 -20.06 -10.11 -4.54
N ARG A 265 -20.61 -10.77 -5.57
CA ARG A 265 -20.71 -12.23 -5.59
C ARG A 265 -19.38 -12.82 -6.04
N PHE A 266 -19.00 -13.94 -5.44
CA PHE A 266 -17.74 -14.61 -5.72
C PHE A 266 -17.92 -16.11 -5.94
N HIS A 267 -16.99 -16.67 -6.70
CA HIS A 267 -16.82 -18.11 -6.88
C HIS A 267 -15.37 -18.48 -6.57
N GLY A 268 -15.19 -19.46 -5.67
CA GLY A 268 -13.90 -20.07 -5.35
C GLY A 268 -13.86 -21.50 -5.84
N ALA A 269 -12.73 -21.93 -6.39
CA ALA A 269 -12.53 -23.30 -6.86
C ALA A 269 -11.20 -23.86 -6.34
N VAL A 270 -11.26 -25.10 -5.84
CA VAL A 270 -10.08 -25.87 -5.39
C VAL A 270 -10.11 -27.22 -6.11
N ARG A 271 -9.07 -27.51 -6.87
CA ARG A 271 -8.90 -28.81 -7.55
C ARG A 271 -7.66 -29.53 -7.03
N ILE A 272 -7.80 -30.84 -6.74
CA ILE A 272 -6.71 -31.68 -6.26
C ILE A 272 -6.34 -32.70 -7.34
N ILE A 273 -5.06 -32.75 -7.69
CA ILE A 273 -4.46 -33.69 -8.63
C ILE A 273 -3.43 -34.53 -7.85
N ALA A 274 -3.72 -35.81 -7.66
CA ALA A 274 -2.82 -36.74 -6.98
C ALA A 274 -2.06 -37.61 -7.99
N ASP A 275 -0.79 -37.86 -7.70
CA ASP A 275 0.03 -38.86 -8.39
C ASP A 275 0.18 -40.07 -7.48
N GLY A 276 -0.32 -41.21 -7.94
CA GLY A 276 -0.56 -42.39 -7.12
C GLY A 276 -1.76 -42.24 -6.19
N GLY A 277 -2.27 -43.31 -5.64
CA GLY A 277 -3.43 -43.28 -4.75
C GLY A 277 -4.75 -42.84 -5.42
N ALA A 278 -5.64 -42.29 -4.63
CA ALA A 278 -6.98 -41.87 -5.09
C ALA A 278 -7.42 -40.51 -4.49
N VAL A 279 -8.24 -39.77 -5.26
CA VAL A 279 -9.01 -38.62 -4.78
C VAL A 279 -10.50 -38.97 -4.88
N ARG A 280 -11.24 -38.78 -3.78
CA ARG A 280 -12.66 -39.09 -3.69
C ARG A 280 -13.43 -37.98 -3.03
N ALA A 281 -14.53 -37.57 -3.62
CA ALA A 281 -15.48 -36.65 -3.02
C ALA A 281 -16.48 -37.41 -2.12
N ALA A 282 -16.58 -37.00 -0.87
CA ALA A 282 -17.59 -37.47 0.09
C ALA A 282 -17.80 -36.44 1.20
N ASP A 283 -19.00 -36.38 1.76
CA ASP A 283 -19.35 -35.55 2.93
C ASP A 283 -18.91 -34.06 2.80
N GLY A 284 -19.07 -33.49 1.60
CA GLY A 284 -18.69 -32.11 1.30
C GLY A 284 -17.16 -31.87 1.35
N ALA A 285 -16.35 -32.94 1.25
CA ALA A 285 -14.89 -32.89 1.30
C ALA A 285 -14.26 -33.68 0.14
N LEU A 286 -12.94 -33.46 -0.07
CA LEU A 286 -12.11 -34.32 -0.91
C LEU A 286 -11.17 -35.13 -0.02
N HIS A 287 -11.19 -36.42 -0.18
CA HIS A 287 -10.33 -37.40 0.50
C HIS A 287 -9.23 -37.86 -0.44
N VAL A 288 -7.98 -37.57 -0.06
CA VAL A 288 -6.79 -38.09 -0.76
C VAL A 288 -6.20 -39.23 0.04
N THR A 289 -5.94 -40.36 -0.60
CA THR A 289 -5.38 -41.55 0.04
C THR A 289 -4.27 -42.17 -0.83
N GLY A 290 -3.19 -42.61 -0.22
CA GLY A 290 -2.13 -43.37 -0.88
C GLY A 290 -1.28 -42.59 -1.90
N ALA A 291 -1.31 -41.27 -1.91
CA ALA A 291 -0.62 -40.47 -2.91
C ALA A 291 0.91 -40.42 -2.68
N ARG A 292 1.67 -40.37 -3.77
CA ARG A 292 3.10 -40.03 -3.76
C ARG A 292 3.29 -38.54 -3.69
N THR A 293 2.49 -37.82 -4.49
CA THR A 293 2.45 -36.37 -4.49
C THR A 293 1.01 -35.89 -4.71
N ALA A 294 0.69 -34.68 -4.24
CA ALA A 294 -0.57 -34.04 -4.54
C ALA A 294 -0.35 -32.56 -4.91
N THR A 295 -1.06 -32.08 -5.92
CA THR A 295 -1.08 -30.65 -6.31
C THR A 295 -2.48 -30.12 -6.10
N ILE A 296 -2.62 -29.06 -5.33
CA ILE A 296 -3.85 -28.35 -5.06
C ILE A 296 -3.79 -27.04 -5.83
N LEU A 297 -4.72 -26.82 -6.75
CA LEU A 297 -4.89 -25.57 -7.50
C LEU A 297 -6.08 -24.83 -6.91
N ILE A 298 -5.88 -23.57 -6.51
CA ILE A 298 -6.89 -22.73 -5.87
C ILE A 298 -7.03 -21.46 -6.71
N THR A 299 -8.25 -21.05 -7.03
CA THR A 299 -8.52 -19.75 -7.63
C THR A 299 -9.85 -19.20 -7.15
N ALA A 300 -10.07 -17.91 -7.36
CA ALA A 300 -11.35 -17.25 -7.16
C ALA A 300 -11.57 -16.18 -8.22
N ALA A 301 -12.83 -15.88 -8.49
CA ALA A 301 -13.26 -14.78 -9.34
C ALA A 301 -14.55 -14.17 -8.78
N THR A 302 -14.83 -12.92 -9.15
CA THR A 302 -15.96 -12.17 -8.61
C THR A 302 -16.74 -11.46 -9.72
N THR A 303 -18.00 -11.10 -9.41
CA THR A 303 -18.83 -10.29 -10.30
C THR A 303 -18.34 -8.86 -10.49
N PHE A 304 -17.34 -8.43 -9.78
CA PHE A 304 -16.69 -7.13 -10.01
C PHE A 304 -15.93 -7.09 -11.34
N ARG A 305 -15.30 -8.22 -11.72
CA ARG A 305 -14.49 -8.32 -12.94
C ARG A 305 -15.09 -9.23 -14.01
N GLU A 306 -15.84 -10.24 -13.61
CA GLU A 306 -16.29 -11.31 -14.48
C GLU A 306 -17.83 -11.37 -14.50
N THR A 307 -18.41 -11.44 -15.67
CA THR A 307 -19.88 -11.68 -15.80
C THR A 307 -20.27 -13.08 -15.33
N ASP A 308 -19.35 -14.04 -15.46
CA ASP A 308 -19.49 -15.42 -14.98
C ASP A 308 -18.22 -15.84 -14.23
N PRO A 309 -18.16 -15.59 -12.91
CA PRO A 309 -17.04 -15.98 -12.08
C PRO A 309 -16.73 -17.48 -12.06
N ALA A 310 -17.77 -18.33 -12.18
CA ALA A 310 -17.62 -19.78 -12.21
C ALA A 310 -16.89 -20.24 -13.48
N ALA A 311 -17.32 -19.74 -14.65
CA ALA A 311 -16.63 -20.01 -15.90
C ALA A 311 -15.20 -19.50 -15.92
N ALA A 312 -14.93 -18.33 -15.30
CA ALA A 312 -13.59 -17.81 -15.17
C ALA A 312 -12.69 -18.72 -14.32
N CYS A 313 -13.16 -19.16 -13.16
CA CYS A 313 -12.43 -20.10 -12.30
C CYS A 313 -12.18 -21.43 -13.01
N ALA A 314 -13.18 -21.96 -13.71
CA ALA A 314 -13.05 -23.22 -14.47
C ALA A 314 -11.96 -23.10 -15.56
N ARG A 315 -11.90 -21.97 -16.29
CA ARG A 315 -10.85 -21.70 -17.29
C ARG A 315 -9.46 -21.65 -16.66
N MET A 316 -9.27 -20.92 -15.55
CA MET A 316 -7.99 -20.78 -14.87
C MET A 316 -7.49 -22.12 -14.32
N ILE A 317 -8.34 -22.87 -13.62
CA ILE A 317 -8.02 -24.22 -13.11
C ILE A 317 -7.67 -25.16 -14.24
N ALA A 318 -8.47 -25.18 -15.33
CA ALA A 318 -8.22 -26.07 -16.47
C ALA A 318 -6.92 -25.75 -17.21
N ALA A 319 -6.55 -24.48 -17.31
CA ALA A 319 -5.29 -24.04 -17.89
C ALA A 319 -4.10 -24.45 -17.02
N ALA A 320 -4.15 -24.16 -15.72
CA ALA A 320 -3.08 -24.52 -14.77
C ALA A 320 -2.90 -26.05 -14.67
N ALA A 321 -4.00 -26.82 -14.63
CA ALA A 321 -3.96 -28.29 -14.51
C ALA A 321 -3.32 -29.01 -15.71
N LYS A 322 -3.20 -28.36 -16.87
CA LYS A 322 -2.52 -28.90 -18.05
C LYS A 322 -1.00 -28.75 -18.00
N ARG A 323 -0.50 -27.93 -17.07
CA ARG A 323 0.92 -27.63 -16.96
C ARG A 323 1.58 -28.50 -15.87
N PRO A 324 2.82 -28.99 -16.07
CA PRO A 324 3.60 -29.56 -14.97
C PRO A 324 3.76 -28.54 -13.84
N VAL A 325 3.70 -28.98 -12.59
CA VAL A 325 3.82 -28.05 -11.43
C VAL A 325 5.15 -27.30 -11.43
N GLN A 326 6.23 -27.94 -11.92
CA GLN A 326 7.54 -27.31 -12.08
C GLN A 326 7.51 -26.14 -13.08
N ALA A 327 6.69 -26.23 -14.13
CA ALA A 327 6.52 -25.14 -15.08
C ALA A 327 5.68 -24.00 -14.52
N LEU A 328 4.69 -24.29 -13.68
CA LEU A 328 3.93 -23.26 -12.93
C LEU A 328 4.85 -22.52 -11.97
N GLN A 329 5.66 -23.28 -11.20
CA GLN A 329 6.60 -22.71 -10.23
C GLN A 329 7.68 -21.86 -10.92
N ALA A 330 8.29 -22.36 -12.00
CA ALA A 330 9.32 -21.62 -12.75
C ALA A 330 8.77 -20.30 -13.34
N ALA A 331 7.53 -20.30 -13.85
CA ALA A 331 6.90 -19.10 -14.36
C ALA A 331 6.61 -18.09 -13.24
N HIS A 332 6.15 -18.56 -12.10
CA HIS A 332 5.94 -17.75 -10.90
C HIS A 332 7.26 -17.12 -10.40
N GLU A 333 8.31 -17.94 -10.23
CA GLU A 333 9.62 -17.46 -9.79
C GLU A 333 10.20 -16.41 -10.75
N ALA A 334 10.16 -16.67 -12.05
CA ALA A 334 10.68 -15.76 -13.07
C ALA A 334 9.94 -14.41 -13.05
N ASP A 335 8.61 -14.42 -12.92
CA ASP A 335 7.82 -13.18 -12.81
C ASP A 335 8.14 -12.42 -11.52
N HIS A 336 8.22 -13.10 -10.38
CA HIS A 336 8.54 -12.47 -9.12
C HIS A 336 9.97 -11.91 -9.09
N GLN A 337 10.96 -12.69 -9.49
CA GLN A 337 12.38 -12.31 -9.49
C GLN A 337 12.67 -11.16 -10.45
N ARG A 338 11.93 -11.03 -11.55
CA ARG A 338 12.00 -9.87 -12.45
C ARG A 338 11.75 -8.54 -11.72
N LEU A 339 10.95 -8.55 -10.67
CA LEU A 339 10.63 -7.39 -9.83
C LEU A 339 11.53 -7.35 -8.58
N PHE A 340 11.55 -8.44 -7.84
CA PHE A 340 12.22 -8.52 -6.55
C PHE A 340 13.74 -8.38 -6.68
N GLY A 341 14.35 -9.00 -7.69
CA GLY A 341 15.79 -9.00 -7.92
C GLY A 341 16.38 -7.65 -8.36
N ARG A 342 15.55 -6.61 -8.62
CA ARG A 342 16.05 -5.29 -9.05
C ARG A 342 16.79 -4.55 -7.94
N VAL A 343 16.45 -4.80 -6.69
CA VAL A 343 17.07 -4.11 -5.53
C VAL A 343 17.53 -5.12 -4.51
N SER A 344 18.76 -4.97 -4.04
CA SER A 344 19.28 -5.70 -2.89
C SER A 344 19.82 -4.75 -1.83
N LEU A 345 19.69 -5.14 -0.56
CA LEU A 345 20.26 -4.43 0.57
C LEU A 345 21.01 -5.42 1.46
N ARG A 346 22.26 -5.12 1.75
CA ARG A 346 23.09 -5.88 2.69
C ARG A 346 23.73 -4.92 3.70
N ILE A 347 23.46 -5.14 4.98
CA ILE A 347 24.00 -4.37 6.10
C ILE A 347 24.27 -5.31 7.27
N GLY A 348 25.41 -5.08 7.95
CA GLY A 348 25.79 -5.86 9.12
C GLY A 348 26.06 -7.34 8.86
N ASP A 349 26.12 -8.09 9.95
CA ASP A 349 26.35 -9.52 9.94
C ASP A 349 25.10 -10.32 9.53
N ASP A 350 25.30 -11.47 8.92
CA ASP A 350 24.23 -12.38 8.56
C ASP A 350 23.88 -13.29 9.75
N LEU A 351 22.74 -13.03 10.38
CA LEU A 351 22.16 -13.88 11.43
C LEU A 351 21.02 -14.76 10.91
N SER A 352 20.98 -15.06 9.61
CA SER A 352 19.90 -15.83 8.98
C SER A 352 19.80 -17.29 9.43
N ASP A 353 20.82 -17.81 10.12
CA ASP A 353 20.77 -19.11 10.77
C ASP A 353 19.89 -19.16 12.04
N LEU A 354 19.51 -18.00 12.57
CA LEU A 354 18.53 -17.90 13.66
C LEU A 354 17.12 -17.75 13.07
N PRO A 355 16.11 -18.41 13.66
CA PRO A 355 14.71 -18.19 13.32
C PRO A 355 14.31 -16.71 13.42
N THR A 356 13.34 -16.30 12.59
CA THR A 356 12.91 -14.90 12.51
C THR A 356 12.34 -14.38 13.83
N ASP A 357 11.58 -15.20 14.54
CA ASP A 357 11.01 -14.87 15.85
C ASP A 357 12.11 -14.76 16.92
N GLU A 358 13.15 -15.58 16.88
CA GLU A 358 14.30 -15.46 17.78
C GLU A 358 15.12 -14.18 17.50
N ARG A 359 15.31 -13.81 16.22
CA ARG A 359 15.93 -12.53 15.83
C ARG A 359 15.11 -11.33 16.33
N LEU A 360 13.80 -11.37 16.12
CA LEU A 360 12.89 -10.32 16.60
C LEU A 360 12.92 -10.22 18.12
N ALA A 361 12.90 -11.36 18.84
CA ALA A 361 13.02 -11.38 20.30
C ALA A 361 14.32 -10.74 20.81
N ARG A 362 15.45 -10.92 20.12
CA ARG A 362 16.71 -10.23 20.45
C ARG A 362 16.59 -8.72 20.34
N VAL A 363 15.92 -8.21 19.29
CA VAL A 363 15.69 -6.76 19.11
C VAL A 363 14.74 -6.24 20.18
N ILE A 364 13.69 -6.97 20.53
CA ILE A 364 12.77 -6.66 21.64
C ILE A 364 13.54 -6.58 22.98
N ALA A 365 14.50 -7.45 23.21
CA ALA A 365 15.35 -7.45 24.41
C ALA A 365 16.42 -6.34 24.40
N GLY A 366 16.44 -5.46 23.38
CA GLY A 366 17.36 -4.32 23.31
C GLY A 366 18.62 -4.57 22.47
N GLY A 367 18.78 -5.75 21.88
CA GLY A 367 19.86 -6.06 20.93
C GLY A 367 19.72 -5.30 19.62
N ASP A 368 20.75 -5.34 18.79
CA ASP A 368 20.73 -4.82 17.44
C ASP A 368 20.88 -5.98 16.43
N ASP A 369 20.17 -5.86 15.30
CA ASP A 369 20.24 -6.83 14.20
C ASP A 369 20.07 -6.07 12.86
N PRO A 370 21.16 -5.49 12.32
CA PRO A 370 21.13 -4.80 11.03
C PRO A 370 20.63 -5.70 9.89
N GLY A 371 20.99 -6.99 9.93
CA GLY A 371 20.51 -7.97 8.94
C GLY A 371 18.98 -8.17 8.99
N LEU A 372 18.34 -8.05 10.17
CA LEU A 372 16.88 -8.06 10.29
C LEU A 372 16.27 -6.79 9.69
N ALA A 373 16.91 -5.63 9.85
CA ALA A 373 16.48 -4.40 9.19
C ALA A 373 16.56 -4.51 7.66
N ALA A 374 17.61 -5.14 7.11
CA ALA A 374 17.71 -5.44 5.69
C ALA A 374 16.62 -6.43 5.22
N LEU A 375 16.34 -7.46 6.01
CA LEU A 375 15.25 -8.41 5.75
C LEU A 375 13.89 -7.70 5.77
N TYR A 376 13.63 -6.82 6.73
CA TYR A 376 12.40 -6.04 6.84
C TYR A 376 12.20 -5.11 5.63
N PHE A 377 13.26 -4.46 5.14
CA PHE A 377 13.25 -3.67 3.91
C PHE A 377 12.85 -4.52 2.70
N GLN A 378 13.45 -5.69 2.52
CA GLN A 378 13.12 -6.59 1.43
C GLN A 378 11.73 -7.21 1.59
N TYR A 379 11.30 -7.44 2.83
CA TYR A 379 9.95 -7.94 3.11
C TYR A 379 8.87 -6.93 2.70
N GLY A 380 9.05 -5.63 2.96
CA GLY A 380 8.09 -4.63 2.47
C GLY A 380 8.02 -4.58 0.94
N ARG A 381 9.14 -4.75 0.24
CA ARG A 381 9.16 -4.90 -1.22
C ARG A 381 8.40 -6.15 -1.68
N TYR A 382 8.63 -7.28 -1.02
CA TYR A 382 7.89 -8.52 -1.24
C TYR A 382 6.38 -8.31 -1.05
N LEU A 383 5.97 -7.69 0.05
CA LEU A 383 4.55 -7.42 0.36
C LEU A 383 3.89 -6.53 -0.70
N LEU A 384 4.60 -5.53 -1.22
CA LEU A 384 4.07 -4.70 -2.30
C LEU A 384 3.89 -5.50 -3.60
N ILE A 385 4.87 -6.32 -3.98
CA ILE A 385 4.79 -7.23 -5.14
C ILE A 385 3.62 -8.22 -4.98
N ALA A 386 3.40 -8.73 -3.77
CA ALA A 386 2.37 -9.72 -3.48
C ALA A 386 0.95 -9.12 -3.40
N SER A 387 0.80 -7.82 -3.12
CA SER A 387 -0.50 -7.18 -2.86
C SER A 387 -0.93 -6.14 -3.90
N SER A 388 -0.05 -5.68 -4.78
CA SER A 388 -0.35 -4.63 -5.76
C SER A 388 0.36 -4.90 -7.09
N ARG A 389 -0.40 -5.27 -8.11
CA ARG A 389 0.10 -5.59 -9.45
C ARG A 389 -0.77 -4.89 -10.50
N PRO A 390 -0.24 -4.52 -11.65
CA PRO A 390 -1.06 -4.02 -12.76
C PRO A 390 -2.25 -4.95 -13.04
N GLY A 391 -3.47 -4.40 -13.04
CA GLY A 391 -4.73 -5.16 -13.19
C GLY A 391 -5.32 -5.72 -11.90
N SER A 392 -4.64 -5.64 -10.74
CA SER A 392 -5.25 -5.85 -9.42
C SER A 392 -5.80 -4.55 -8.85
N LEU A 393 -6.55 -4.64 -7.76
CA LEU A 393 -6.84 -3.49 -6.91
C LEU A 393 -5.59 -3.12 -6.10
N PRO A 394 -5.46 -1.87 -5.62
CA PRO A 394 -4.33 -1.46 -4.81
C PRO A 394 -4.31 -2.19 -3.46
N ALA A 395 -3.15 -2.17 -2.79
CA ALA A 395 -3.04 -2.62 -1.41
C ALA A 395 -3.97 -1.79 -0.51
N ASN A 396 -4.95 -2.44 0.12
CA ASN A 396 -5.84 -1.80 1.09
C ASN A 396 -5.15 -1.67 2.47
N LEU A 397 -5.89 -1.31 3.52
CA LEU A 397 -5.34 -1.11 4.87
C LEU A 397 -4.62 -2.34 5.45
N GLN A 398 -4.97 -3.54 4.98
CA GLN A 398 -4.33 -4.82 5.33
C GLN A 398 -3.60 -5.46 4.13
N GLY A 399 -3.27 -4.67 3.13
CA GLY A 399 -2.65 -5.13 1.89
C GLY A 399 -3.60 -5.99 1.07
N ARG A 400 -3.52 -7.29 1.26
CA ARG A 400 -4.40 -8.29 0.66
C ARG A 400 -4.97 -9.23 1.72
N TRP A 401 -4.33 -9.32 2.88
CA TRP A 401 -4.54 -10.37 3.87
C TRP A 401 -5.49 -9.92 4.99
N ASN A 402 -6.65 -10.57 5.05
CA ASN A 402 -7.70 -10.34 6.03
C ASN A 402 -8.48 -11.62 6.29
N ALA A 403 -8.60 -12.04 7.54
CA ALA A 403 -9.32 -13.24 7.93
C ALA A 403 -10.79 -12.99 8.32
N LEU A 404 -11.26 -11.73 8.34
CA LEU A 404 -12.53 -11.34 8.92
C LEU A 404 -13.56 -10.92 7.87
N LEU A 405 -14.84 -11.08 8.21
CA LEU A 405 -15.95 -10.51 7.44
C LEU A 405 -16.18 -9.02 7.76
N SER A 406 -15.76 -8.61 8.95
CA SER A 406 -15.83 -7.21 9.40
C SER A 406 -14.49 -6.84 10.04
N PRO A 407 -13.44 -6.60 9.22
CA PRO A 407 -12.13 -6.27 9.73
C PRO A 407 -12.10 -4.89 10.38
N PRO A 408 -11.09 -4.60 11.20
CA PRO A 408 -10.84 -3.27 11.72
C PRO A 408 -10.84 -2.23 10.61
N TRP A 409 -11.54 -1.11 10.84
CA TRP A 409 -11.73 -0.02 9.86
C TRP A 409 -12.28 -0.47 8.50
N GLY A 410 -12.89 -1.67 8.43
CA GLY A 410 -13.41 -2.27 7.19
C GLY A 410 -12.33 -2.68 6.19
N SER A 411 -11.04 -2.62 6.54
CA SER A 411 -9.90 -2.82 5.63
C SER A 411 -10.02 -1.98 4.34
N LYS A 412 -10.56 -0.76 4.47
CA LYS A 412 -10.79 0.18 3.38
C LYS A 412 -9.49 0.84 2.90
N TYR A 413 -9.61 1.69 1.92
CA TYR A 413 -8.55 2.61 1.51
C TYR A 413 -8.66 3.87 2.34
N THR A 414 -7.93 3.93 3.46
CA THR A 414 -7.80 5.15 4.26
C THR A 414 -6.77 6.05 3.61
N ILE A 415 -7.22 7.23 3.15
CA ILE A 415 -6.44 8.12 2.29
C ILE A 415 -6.07 9.46 2.95
N ASN A 416 -6.01 9.47 4.29
CA ASN A 416 -5.44 10.57 5.05
C ASN A 416 -3.98 10.31 5.50
N ILE A 417 -3.41 9.13 5.17
CA ILE A 417 -2.01 8.72 5.33
C ILE A 417 -1.75 7.29 4.84
N ASN A 418 -2.59 6.31 5.21
CA ASN A 418 -2.28 4.88 5.13
C ASN A 418 -2.07 4.42 3.68
N THR A 419 -3.01 4.69 2.78
CA THR A 419 -2.89 4.32 1.36
C THR A 419 -1.72 5.02 0.69
N GLN A 420 -1.45 6.28 1.02
CA GLN A 420 -0.28 6.99 0.53
C GLN A 420 1.01 6.32 0.98
N MET A 421 1.11 5.96 2.26
CA MET A 421 2.27 5.27 2.84
C MET A 421 2.50 3.91 2.20
N ASN A 422 1.45 3.18 1.81
CA ASN A 422 1.58 1.91 1.10
C ASN A 422 2.42 2.02 -0.18
N TYR A 423 2.44 3.18 -0.82
CA TYR A 423 3.12 3.39 -2.10
C TYR A 423 4.40 4.23 -2.02
N TRP A 424 4.79 4.72 -0.84
CA TRP A 424 6.05 5.46 -0.69
C TRP A 424 7.29 4.68 -1.15
N PRO A 425 7.40 3.36 -0.94
CA PRO A 425 8.56 2.61 -1.42
C PRO A 425 8.54 2.31 -2.92
N ALA A 426 7.39 2.41 -3.62
CA ALA A 426 7.22 1.90 -4.97
C ALA A 426 8.29 2.42 -5.95
N GLU A 427 8.47 3.72 -6.03
CA GLU A 427 9.36 4.33 -7.01
C GLU A 427 10.84 4.15 -6.63
N VAL A 428 11.21 4.54 -5.41
CA VAL A 428 12.60 4.52 -4.94
C VAL A 428 13.17 3.11 -4.87
N THR A 429 12.33 2.09 -4.62
CA THR A 429 12.76 0.68 -4.60
C THR A 429 12.57 -0.05 -5.93
N ASN A 430 12.49 0.69 -7.05
CA ASN A 430 12.47 0.17 -8.42
C ASN A 430 11.27 -0.74 -8.72
N LEU A 431 10.08 -0.40 -8.18
CA LEU A 431 8.82 -1.11 -8.32
C LEU A 431 7.70 -0.19 -8.86
N GLY A 432 8.05 0.83 -9.65
CA GLY A 432 7.14 1.88 -10.11
C GLY A 432 5.88 1.36 -10.84
N GLU A 433 5.96 0.24 -11.58
CA GLU A 433 4.80 -0.37 -12.22
C GLU A 433 3.73 -0.87 -11.23
N LEU A 434 4.11 -1.14 -9.98
CA LEU A 434 3.18 -1.56 -8.93
C LEU A 434 2.35 -0.40 -8.36
N HIS A 435 2.65 0.82 -8.76
CA HIS A 435 1.86 2.01 -8.44
C HIS A 435 0.57 2.11 -9.28
N ALA A 436 0.52 1.44 -10.45
CA ALA A 436 -0.61 1.52 -11.38
C ALA A 436 -1.98 1.21 -10.74
N PRO A 437 -2.14 0.22 -9.85
CA PRO A 437 -3.43 -0.03 -9.20
C PRO A 437 -3.95 1.15 -8.37
N LEU A 438 -3.07 1.93 -7.73
CA LEU A 438 -3.48 3.15 -7.02
C LEU A 438 -4.02 4.20 -8.01
N PHE A 439 -3.38 4.34 -9.16
CA PHE A 439 -3.85 5.26 -10.19
C PHE A 439 -5.22 4.84 -10.75
N ASP A 440 -5.45 3.52 -10.89
CA ASP A 440 -6.76 2.99 -11.32
C ASP A 440 -7.84 3.27 -10.26
N LEU A 441 -7.53 3.15 -8.97
CA LEU A 441 -8.46 3.53 -7.89
C LEU A 441 -8.78 5.03 -7.92
N ILE A 442 -7.80 5.88 -8.17
CA ILE A 442 -8.03 7.33 -8.30
C ILE A 442 -8.99 7.61 -9.46
N ASP A 443 -8.83 6.94 -10.61
CA ASP A 443 -9.73 7.11 -11.75
C ASP A 443 -11.17 6.66 -11.44
N ILE A 444 -11.35 5.57 -10.68
CA ILE A 444 -12.65 5.11 -10.19
C ILE A 444 -13.26 6.16 -9.25
N ALA A 445 -12.51 6.59 -8.25
CA ALA A 445 -12.99 7.50 -7.21
C ALA A 445 -13.29 8.92 -7.75
N ARG A 446 -12.61 9.36 -8.80
CA ARG A 446 -12.88 10.64 -9.46
C ARG A 446 -14.30 10.75 -10.01
N VAL A 447 -14.93 9.65 -10.38
CA VAL A 447 -16.30 9.65 -10.92
C VAL A 447 -17.27 10.21 -9.88
N ASP A 448 -17.27 9.64 -8.70
CA ASP A 448 -18.07 10.14 -7.56
C ASP A 448 -17.52 11.46 -7.02
N GLY A 449 -16.19 11.61 -6.99
CA GLY A 449 -15.50 12.83 -6.54
C GLY A 449 -15.91 14.10 -7.27
N ARG A 450 -16.14 14.03 -8.59
CA ARG A 450 -16.67 15.16 -9.38
C ARG A 450 -18.11 15.51 -9.00
N ARG A 451 -18.91 14.48 -8.73
CA ARG A 451 -20.29 14.66 -8.29
C ARG A 451 -20.33 15.31 -6.90
N VAL A 452 -19.53 14.79 -5.97
CA VAL A 452 -19.40 15.33 -4.60
C VAL A 452 -18.89 16.77 -4.61
N ALA A 453 -17.88 17.08 -5.43
CA ALA A 453 -17.38 18.47 -5.58
C ALA A 453 -18.49 19.41 -6.02
N ARG A 454 -19.26 19.03 -7.03
CA ARG A 454 -20.34 19.85 -7.57
C ARG A 454 -21.51 19.98 -6.60
N GLU A 455 -21.99 18.87 -6.05
CA GLU A 455 -23.25 18.82 -5.30
C GLU A 455 -23.08 19.28 -3.85
N MET A 456 -22.01 18.88 -3.16
CA MET A 456 -21.77 19.29 -1.77
C MET A 456 -21.06 20.65 -1.65
N TYR A 457 -20.12 20.94 -2.56
CA TYR A 457 -19.26 22.14 -2.44
C TYR A 457 -19.53 23.20 -3.48
N GLY A 458 -20.22 22.89 -4.59
CA GLY A 458 -20.43 23.77 -5.72
C GLY A 458 -19.16 24.11 -6.47
N ALA A 459 -18.20 23.23 -6.40
CA ALA A 459 -16.88 23.37 -6.98
C ALA A 459 -16.74 22.50 -8.24
N ARG A 460 -15.83 22.89 -9.11
CA ARG A 460 -15.36 22.09 -10.25
C ARG A 460 -14.40 21.01 -9.77
N GLY A 461 -13.85 20.26 -10.72
CA GLY A 461 -12.87 19.22 -10.45
C GLY A 461 -13.42 18.05 -9.64
N PHE A 462 -12.62 17.48 -8.75
CA PHE A 462 -13.04 16.38 -7.88
C PHE A 462 -12.46 16.52 -6.46
N VAL A 463 -13.16 15.93 -5.50
CA VAL A 463 -12.75 15.86 -4.09
C VAL A 463 -12.84 14.42 -3.59
N LEU A 464 -11.89 14.00 -2.76
CA LEU A 464 -11.96 12.81 -1.93
C LEU A 464 -11.70 13.19 -0.49
N HIS A 465 -12.40 12.53 0.44
CA HIS A 465 -12.22 12.72 1.87
C HIS A 465 -11.24 11.68 2.46
N HIS A 466 -11.30 11.39 3.76
CA HIS A 466 -10.29 10.57 4.43
C HIS A 466 -10.33 9.07 4.10
N ASN A 467 -11.39 8.57 3.46
CA ASN A 467 -11.56 7.16 3.08
C ASN A 467 -12.25 7.02 1.71
N THR A 468 -11.93 5.92 1.04
CA THR A 468 -12.68 5.42 -0.11
C THR A 468 -12.74 3.88 -0.08
N ASP A 469 -13.46 3.27 -1.01
CA ASP A 469 -13.65 1.83 -1.11
C ASP A 469 -13.58 1.34 -2.56
N LEU A 470 -13.91 0.07 -2.78
CA LEU A 470 -13.97 -0.52 -4.11
C LEU A 470 -14.85 0.26 -5.10
N TRP A 471 -15.92 0.88 -4.59
CA TRP A 471 -16.92 1.60 -5.38
C TRP A 471 -16.51 3.04 -5.70
N GLY A 472 -15.37 3.49 -5.13
CA GLY A 472 -14.83 4.83 -5.30
C GLY A 472 -15.66 5.92 -4.61
N HIS A 473 -16.37 5.60 -3.53
CA HIS A 473 -17.14 6.61 -2.80
C HIS A 473 -16.22 7.73 -2.29
N ALA A 474 -16.64 8.97 -2.56
CA ALA A 474 -15.84 10.16 -2.33
C ALA A 474 -16.33 11.04 -1.16
N VAL A 475 -17.50 10.74 -0.61
CA VAL A 475 -18.16 11.52 0.44
C VAL A 475 -17.45 11.46 1.79
N PRO A 476 -17.62 12.45 2.69
CA PRO A 476 -17.14 12.39 4.06
C PRO A 476 -17.93 11.36 4.86
N ILE A 477 -17.24 10.46 5.59
CA ILE A 477 -17.82 9.34 6.36
C ILE A 477 -17.40 9.37 7.82
N ASP A 478 -17.92 8.43 8.62
CA ASP A 478 -17.59 8.13 10.01
C ASP A 478 -17.95 9.23 11.05
N GLY A 479 -17.97 10.48 10.68
CA GLY A 479 -18.34 11.63 11.51
C GLY A 479 -17.48 12.85 11.20
N ALA A 480 -17.92 14.02 11.69
CA ALA A 480 -17.28 15.29 11.37
C ALA A 480 -15.79 15.31 11.72
N ARG A 481 -15.43 14.78 12.88
CA ARG A 481 -14.04 14.70 13.38
C ARG A 481 -13.06 14.03 12.37
N TYR A 482 -13.50 12.98 11.70
CA TYR A 482 -12.65 12.20 10.79
C TYR A 482 -12.93 12.50 9.33
N GLY A 483 -14.22 12.66 9.01
CA GLY A 483 -14.72 12.74 7.64
C GLY A 483 -14.53 14.10 6.97
N ILE A 484 -14.56 15.18 7.73
CA ILE A 484 -14.43 16.53 7.17
C ILE A 484 -12.96 16.88 6.93
N TRP A 485 -12.41 16.32 5.87
CA TRP A 485 -11.07 16.59 5.39
C TRP A 485 -11.02 16.36 3.87
N GLN A 486 -10.86 17.43 3.10
CA GLN A 486 -11.08 17.45 1.65
C GLN A 486 -9.80 17.24 0.83
N MET A 487 -8.68 16.90 1.47
CA MET A 487 -7.37 16.87 0.82
C MET A 487 -7.00 15.49 0.25
N GLY A 488 -7.83 14.45 0.44
CA GLY A 488 -7.53 13.08 0.00
C GLY A 488 -7.26 12.98 -1.49
N GLY A 489 -8.09 13.62 -2.33
CA GLY A 489 -7.90 13.65 -3.79
C GLY A 489 -6.65 14.43 -4.21
N ALA A 490 -6.40 15.56 -3.57
CA ALA A 490 -5.21 16.37 -3.84
C ALA A 490 -3.93 15.61 -3.46
N TRP A 491 -3.89 14.96 -2.29
CA TRP A 491 -2.71 14.18 -1.86
C TRP A 491 -2.46 12.98 -2.76
N LEU A 492 -3.49 12.20 -3.08
CA LEU A 492 -3.34 11.06 -4.00
C LEU A 492 -2.85 11.50 -5.39
N SER A 493 -3.25 12.68 -5.86
CA SER A 493 -2.79 13.22 -7.15
C SER A 493 -1.27 13.45 -7.20
N LEU A 494 -0.62 13.66 -6.04
CA LEU A 494 0.84 13.84 -5.96
C LEU A 494 1.61 12.58 -6.33
N HIS A 495 1.03 11.38 -6.13
CA HIS A 495 1.64 10.11 -6.53
C HIS A 495 1.83 9.98 -8.04
N LEU A 496 0.91 10.57 -8.83
CA LEU A 496 1.07 10.59 -10.30
C LEU A 496 2.25 11.48 -10.73
N TRP A 497 2.45 12.61 -10.06
CA TRP A 497 3.65 13.41 -10.28
C TRP A 497 4.91 12.67 -9.85
N ASP A 498 4.91 12.02 -8.69
CA ASP A 498 6.08 11.27 -8.22
C ASP A 498 6.44 10.17 -9.22
N HIS A 499 5.46 9.43 -9.76
CA HIS A 499 5.70 8.46 -10.82
C HIS A 499 6.38 9.09 -12.06
N TYR A 500 5.87 10.23 -12.53
CA TYR A 500 6.52 10.96 -13.62
C TYR A 500 7.95 11.42 -13.24
N ASP A 501 8.14 11.94 -12.04
CA ASP A 501 9.44 12.47 -11.60
C ASP A 501 10.52 11.37 -11.52
N PHE A 502 10.12 10.14 -11.20
CA PHE A 502 11.00 8.97 -11.21
C PHE A 502 11.17 8.34 -12.60
N THR A 503 10.15 8.37 -13.46
CA THR A 503 10.18 7.67 -14.77
C THR A 503 10.52 8.57 -15.94
N ARG A 504 10.24 9.88 -15.84
CA ARG A 504 10.30 10.87 -16.92
C ARG A 504 9.41 10.53 -18.13
N ASP A 505 8.38 9.72 -17.93
CA ASP A 505 7.41 9.35 -18.96
C ASP A 505 6.45 10.51 -19.24
N GLN A 506 6.72 11.26 -20.31
CA GLN A 506 5.89 12.38 -20.74
C GLN A 506 4.53 11.94 -21.29
N ALA A 507 4.41 10.72 -21.82
CA ALA A 507 3.13 10.21 -22.28
C ALA A 507 2.21 9.96 -21.08
N PHE A 508 2.72 9.33 -20.03
CA PHE A 508 2.01 9.17 -18.76
C PHE A 508 1.64 10.53 -18.14
N LEU A 509 2.58 11.47 -18.11
CA LEU A 509 2.33 12.81 -17.59
C LEU A 509 1.14 13.47 -18.30
N ARG A 510 1.13 13.45 -19.63
CA ARG A 510 0.11 14.08 -20.48
C ARG A 510 -1.24 13.39 -20.39
N THR A 511 -1.24 12.04 -20.47
CA THR A 511 -2.48 11.29 -20.68
C THR A 511 -3.16 10.89 -19.39
N ARG A 512 -2.39 10.77 -18.29
CA ARG A 512 -2.91 10.29 -17.01
C ARG A 512 -2.71 11.26 -15.86
N ALA A 513 -1.49 11.74 -15.61
CA ALA A 513 -1.20 12.56 -14.45
C ALA A 513 -1.81 13.97 -14.55
N TRP A 514 -1.62 14.65 -15.66
CA TRP A 514 -2.10 16.01 -15.88
C TRP A 514 -3.61 16.16 -15.67
N PRO A 515 -4.49 15.33 -16.29
CA PRO A 515 -5.94 15.49 -16.10
C PRO A 515 -6.37 15.31 -14.63
N VAL A 516 -5.75 14.40 -13.89
CA VAL A 516 -6.07 14.16 -12.47
C VAL A 516 -5.63 15.34 -11.61
N MET A 517 -4.37 15.75 -11.75
CA MET A 517 -3.80 16.87 -10.99
C MET A 517 -4.53 18.19 -11.27
N ARG A 518 -4.91 18.41 -12.52
CA ARG A 518 -5.68 19.60 -12.94
C ARG A 518 -7.03 19.64 -12.26
N GLU A 519 -7.79 18.56 -12.29
CA GLU A 519 -9.11 18.50 -11.65
C GLU A 519 -9.02 18.65 -10.13
N ALA A 520 -8.02 18.05 -9.47
CA ALA A 520 -7.78 18.24 -8.04
C ALA A 520 -7.48 19.72 -7.73
N ALA A 521 -6.69 20.38 -8.59
CA ALA A 521 -6.39 21.81 -8.43
C ALA A 521 -7.62 22.70 -8.71
N GLU A 522 -8.47 22.37 -9.71
CA GLU A 522 -9.71 23.09 -9.99
C GLU A 522 -10.65 23.07 -8.78
N PHE A 523 -10.73 21.93 -8.07
CA PHE A 523 -11.49 21.84 -6.82
C PHE A 523 -10.92 22.80 -5.76
N LEU A 524 -9.62 22.78 -5.54
CA LEU A 524 -9.00 23.66 -4.54
C LEU A 524 -9.14 25.14 -4.89
N LEU A 525 -9.03 25.51 -6.17
CA LEU A 525 -9.22 26.89 -6.63
C LEU A 525 -10.65 27.42 -6.36
N ASP A 526 -11.65 26.54 -6.34
CA ASP A 526 -13.04 26.90 -6.04
C ASP A 526 -13.39 26.75 -4.55
N TYR A 527 -12.69 25.88 -3.79
CA TYR A 527 -12.98 25.55 -2.39
C TYR A 527 -12.29 26.49 -1.40
N LEU A 528 -11.03 26.86 -1.67
CA LEU A 528 -10.25 27.71 -0.78
C LEU A 528 -10.88 29.10 -0.67
N GLN A 529 -10.86 29.69 0.53
CA GLN A 529 -11.44 31.00 0.82
C GLN A 529 -10.35 31.99 1.23
N GLU A 530 -10.46 33.20 0.73
CA GLU A 530 -9.56 34.30 1.09
C GLU A 530 -10.00 34.88 2.45
N ASP A 531 -9.05 34.96 3.38
CA ASP A 531 -9.24 35.58 4.67
C ASP A 531 -9.04 37.11 4.59
N ALA A 532 -9.28 37.83 5.69
CA ALA A 532 -9.13 39.27 5.75
C ALA A 532 -7.70 39.78 5.44
N SER A 533 -6.70 38.93 5.53
CA SER A 533 -5.28 39.22 5.21
C SER A 533 -4.89 38.88 3.77
N GLY A 534 -5.81 38.33 2.98
CA GLY A 534 -5.58 37.95 1.59
C GLY A 534 -4.97 36.54 1.44
N ARG A 535 -4.92 35.70 2.51
CA ARG A 535 -4.46 34.32 2.45
C ARG A 535 -5.60 33.40 2.04
N LEU A 536 -5.29 32.38 1.27
CA LEU A 536 -6.22 31.31 0.90
C LEU A 536 -6.16 30.17 1.94
N LEU A 537 -7.26 29.93 2.63
CA LEU A 537 -7.41 28.91 3.68
C LEU A 537 -8.45 27.86 3.29
N SER A 538 -8.22 26.63 3.69
CA SER A 538 -9.22 25.54 3.62
C SER A 538 -10.18 25.62 4.82
N GLY A 539 -11.40 25.17 4.66
CA GLY A 539 -12.33 25.02 5.79
C GLY A 539 -13.79 24.88 5.38
N PRO A 540 -14.60 24.18 6.22
CA PRO A 540 -14.19 23.45 7.42
C PRO A 540 -13.26 22.29 7.07
N SER A 541 -12.24 22.04 7.91
CA SER A 541 -11.32 20.91 7.75
C SER A 541 -10.78 20.47 9.11
N SER A 542 -10.38 19.22 9.23
CA SER A 542 -9.60 18.74 10.38
C SER A 542 -8.11 18.71 10.05
N SER A 543 -7.24 18.78 11.07
CA SER A 543 -5.89 18.24 10.93
C SER A 543 -5.96 16.76 11.28
N PRO A 544 -5.88 15.84 10.33
CA PRO A 544 -6.06 14.41 10.62
C PRO A 544 -5.09 13.91 11.69
N GLU A 545 -5.53 13.28 12.73
CA GLU A 545 -6.90 13.19 13.29
C GLU A 545 -6.93 13.88 14.65
N ASN A 546 -6.12 14.95 14.78
CA ASN A 546 -5.84 15.64 16.03
C ASN A 546 -6.97 16.62 16.41
N GLN A 547 -6.93 17.07 17.64
CA GLN A 547 -7.84 18.04 18.21
C GLN A 547 -7.07 19.20 18.82
N TYR A 548 -7.72 20.33 18.97
CA TYR A 548 -7.15 21.51 19.62
C TYR A 548 -8.04 21.99 20.79
N ARG A 549 -7.40 22.72 21.70
CA ARG A 549 -8.04 23.28 22.88
C ARG A 549 -8.36 24.74 22.66
N LEU A 550 -9.62 25.11 22.84
CA LEU A 550 -10.07 26.50 22.81
C LEU A 550 -9.65 27.25 24.09
N PRO A 551 -9.60 28.60 24.07
CA PRO A 551 -9.29 29.40 25.27
C PRO A 551 -10.20 29.14 26.48
N ASN A 552 -11.45 28.70 26.23
CA ASN A 552 -12.40 28.33 27.27
C ASN A 552 -12.22 26.88 27.81
N GLY A 553 -11.19 26.17 27.32
CA GLY A 553 -10.86 24.79 27.71
C GLY A 553 -11.61 23.70 26.94
N GLN A 554 -12.60 24.02 26.12
CA GLN A 554 -13.28 23.05 25.28
C GLN A 554 -12.34 22.51 24.19
N VAL A 555 -12.62 21.30 23.71
CA VAL A 555 -11.84 20.62 22.68
C VAL A 555 -12.64 20.61 21.37
N ALA A 556 -12.01 21.00 20.28
CA ALA A 556 -12.58 21.03 18.95
C ALA A 556 -11.66 20.32 17.92
N THR A 557 -12.24 20.00 16.78
CA THR A 557 -11.52 19.34 15.67
C THR A 557 -11.56 20.17 14.40
N LEU A 558 -12.77 20.69 14.04
CA LEU A 558 -12.93 21.44 12.79
C LEU A 558 -12.36 22.84 12.92
N ALA A 559 -11.53 23.19 11.95
CA ALA A 559 -10.89 24.51 11.86
C ALA A 559 -10.99 25.08 10.45
N ILE A 560 -10.63 26.35 10.33
CA ILE A 560 -10.27 26.99 9.06
C ILE A 560 -8.75 27.15 9.06
N GLY A 561 -8.08 26.66 8.01
CA GLY A 561 -6.63 26.79 7.85
C GLY A 561 -5.80 25.74 8.60
N ALA A 562 -6.16 24.45 8.53
CA ALA A 562 -5.28 23.37 8.92
C ALA A 562 -3.97 23.42 8.10
N SER A 563 -2.82 23.36 8.79
CA SER A 563 -1.49 23.54 8.17
C SER A 563 -1.21 22.51 7.08
N MET A 564 -1.60 21.25 7.31
CA MET A 564 -1.44 20.16 6.34
C MET A 564 -2.15 20.47 5.01
N ASP A 565 -3.32 21.07 5.06
CA ASP A 565 -4.12 21.41 3.86
C ASP A 565 -3.38 22.40 2.96
N ALA A 566 -2.84 23.45 3.57
CA ALA A 566 -2.05 24.44 2.86
C ALA A 566 -0.77 23.83 2.26
N GLN A 567 -0.13 22.92 2.98
CA GLN A 567 1.07 22.20 2.53
C GLN A 567 0.76 21.28 1.35
N ILE A 568 -0.35 20.54 1.38
CA ILE A 568 -0.80 19.68 0.26
C ILE A 568 -1.17 20.54 -0.96
N ALA A 569 -1.95 21.60 -0.75
CA ALA A 569 -2.32 22.53 -1.82
C ALA A 569 -1.08 23.16 -2.48
N HIS A 570 -0.11 23.61 -1.67
CA HIS A 570 1.15 24.15 -2.17
C HIS A 570 1.94 23.11 -2.97
N ALA A 571 2.03 21.86 -2.49
CA ALA A 571 2.70 20.78 -3.20
C ALA A 571 2.03 20.48 -4.54
N LEU A 572 0.69 20.37 -4.57
CA LEU A 572 -0.07 20.14 -5.81
C LEU A 572 0.12 21.28 -6.81
N PHE A 573 -0.05 22.52 -6.40
CA PHE A 573 0.10 23.68 -7.28
C PHE A 573 1.54 23.79 -7.82
N THR A 574 2.54 23.52 -7.00
CA THR A 574 3.95 23.54 -7.42
C THR A 574 4.24 22.49 -8.49
N ARG A 575 3.78 21.26 -8.27
CA ARG A 575 3.99 20.14 -9.20
C ARG A 575 3.17 20.34 -10.48
N LEU A 576 1.96 20.87 -10.36
CA LEU A 576 1.11 21.21 -11.51
C LEU A 576 1.72 22.28 -12.41
N LEU A 577 2.31 23.32 -11.82
CA LEU A 577 3.05 24.36 -12.56
C LEU A 577 4.25 23.77 -13.30
N ALA A 578 4.98 22.86 -12.66
CA ALA A 578 6.10 22.15 -13.30
C ALA A 578 5.61 21.26 -14.45
N ALA A 579 4.53 20.50 -14.23
CA ALA A 579 3.91 19.65 -15.24
C ALA A 579 3.41 20.46 -16.45
N GLY A 580 2.71 21.59 -16.19
CA GLY A 580 2.22 22.49 -17.21
C GLY A 580 3.34 23.09 -18.05
N GLY A 581 4.48 23.40 -17.44
CA GLY A 581 5.67 23.86 -18.16
C GLY A 581 6.26 22.79 -19.09
N VAL A 582 6.34 21.53 -18.63
CA VAL A 582 6.80 20.40 -19.46
C VAL A 582 5.86 20.12 -20.63
N LEU A 583 4.55 20.25 -20.41
CA LEU A 583 3.51 19.94 -21.40
C LEU A 583 3.14 21.12 -22.31
N ASN A 584 3.59 22.33 -22.00
CA ASN A 584 3.18 23.60 -22.64
C ASN A 584 1.64 23.82 -22.56
N GLU A 585 1.10 23.68 -21.37
CA GLU A 585 -0.34 23.81 -21.10
C GLU A 585 -0.82 25.28 -21.04
N ASP A 586 -2.16 25.45 -20.95
CA ASP A 586 -2.85 26.74 -20.92
C ASP A 586 -2.27 27.73 -19.90
N ALA A 587 -1.65 28.78 -20.39
CA ALA A 587 -0.98 29.79 -19.58
C ALA A 587 -1.96 30.48 -18.61
N ALA A 588 -3.21 30.78 -19.03
CA ALA A 588 -4.19 31.44 -18.18
C ALA A 588 -4.61 30.58 -16.98
N PHE A 589 -4.70 29.28 -17.18
CA PHE A 589 -4.92 28.34 -16.07
C PHE A 589 -3.70 28.30 -15.12
N LEU A 590 -2.49 28.21 -15.67
CA LEU A 590 -1.26 28.17 -14.88
C LEU A 590 -1.06 29.47 -14.09
N ASP A 591 -1.45 30.62 -14.64
CA ASP A 591 -1.38 31.90 -13.92
C ASP A 591 -2.33 31.97 -12.73
N ARG A 592 -3.56 31.44 -12.86
CA ARG A 592 -4.48 31.30 -11.72
C ARG A 592 -3.90 30.39 -10.62
N VAL A 593 -3.31 29.24 -11.00
CA VAL A 593 -2.65 28.34 -10.05
C VAL A 593 -1.47 29.02 -9.36
N ARG A 594 -0.66 29.79 -10.11
CA ARG A 594 0.48 30.53 -9.56
C ARG A 594 0.01 31.60 -8.57
N ALA A 595 -1.03 32.37 -8.91
CA ALA A 595 -1.60 33.37 -8.03
C ALA A 595 -2.19 32.75 -6.75
N ALA A 596 -2.91 31.64 -6.87
CA ALA A 596 -3.45 30.93 -5.72
C ALA A 596 -2.34 30.39 -4.81
N ARG A 597 -1.30 29.76 -5.40
CA ARG A 597 -0.15 29.26 -4.63
C ARG A 597 0.53 30.36 -3.82
N ALA A 598 0.67 31.55 -4.39
CA ALA A 598 1.31 32.69 -3.71
C ALA A 598 0.51 33.20 -2.50
N LYS A 599 -0.80 32.92 -2.44
CA LYS A 599 -1.68 33.29 -1.32
C LYS A 599 -1.80 32.20 -0.24
N LEU A 600 -1.24 31.00 -0.46
CA LEU A 600 -1.27 29.96 0.56
C LEU A 600 -0.36 30.33 1.75
N PRO A 601 -0.77 30.08 3.00
CA PRO A 601 0.08 30.33 4.14
C PRO A 601 1.31 29.42 4.11
N ALA A 602 2.47 29.97 4.40
CA ALA A 602 3.69 29.22 4.61
C ALA A 602 3.61 28.48 5.96
N PRO A 603 4.36 27.36 6.15
CA PRO A 603 4.49 26.75 7.46
C PRO A 603 4.99 27.77 8.50
N ALA A 604 4.29 27.88 9.63
CA ALA A 604 4.60 28.83 10.70
C ALA A 604 5.25 28.13 11.90
N ILE A 605 6.05 28.87 12.66
CA ILE A 605 6.69 28.41 13.90
C ILE A 605 5.88 28.92 15.07
N GLY A 606 5.42 27.99 15.94
CA GLY A 606 4.62 28.33 17.12
C GLY A 606 5.45 28.68 18.35
N ARG A 607 4.76 28.95 19.44
CA ARG A 607 5.36 29.47 20.70
C ARG A 607 6.33 28.52 21.40
N HIS A 608 6.25 27.22 21.10
CA HIS A 608 7.20 26.23 21.62
C HIS A 608 8.37 25.98 20.67
N GLY A 609 8.47 26.73 19.56
CA GLY A 609 9.45 26.50 18.52
C GLY A 609 9.08 25.36 17.54
N GLN A 610 7.92 24.76 17.68
CA GLN A 610 7.38 23.71 16.81
C GLN A 610 6.77 24.31 15.52
N LEU A 611 6.56 23.51 14.51
CA LEU A 611 5.68 23.89 13.40
C LEU A 611 4.22 23.92 13.89
N GLN A 612 3.46 24.95 13.50
CA GLN A 612 2.06 25.07 13.86
C GLN A 612 1.20 24.06 13.08
N GLU A 613 0.25 23.45 13.78
CA GLU A 613 -0.67 22.49 13.18
C GLU A 613 -1.96 23.17 12.63
N TRP A 614 -2.32 24.31 13.13
CA TRP A 614 -3.49 25.10 12.69
C TRP A 614 -3.08 26.54 12.40
N ALA A 615 -4.01 27.31 11.83
CA ALA A 615 -3.79 28.73 11.55
C ALA A 615 -3.46 29.53 12.79
N GLU A 616 -4.02 29.13 13.94
CA GLU A 616 -3.72 29.65 15.26
C GLU A 616 -2.85 28.67 16.06
N ASP A 617 -2.00 29.17 16.97
CA ASP A 617 -1.10 28.36 17.78
C ASP A 617 -1.84 27.79 19.00
N TYR A 618 -2.74 26.84 18.74
CA TYR A 618 -3.51 26.12 19.77
C TYR A 618 -2.67 25.11 20.53
N ASP A 619 -3.08 24.79 21.76
CA ASP A 619 -2.63 23.60 22.47
C ASP A 619 -3.41 22.37 22.06
N GLU A 620 -2.74 21.22 22.03
CA GLU A 620 -3.37 19.94 21.80
C GLU A 620 -3.82 19.30 23.13
N PRO A 621 -5.02 18.69 23.19
CA PRO A 621 -5.40 17.85 24.33
C PRO A 621 -4.52 16.58 24.45
N GLU A 622 -3.97 16.11 23.32
CA GLU A 622 -3.07 14.94 23.22
C GLU A 622 -1.78 15.36 22.50
N PRO A 623 -0.79 15.97 23.23
CA PRO A 623 0.47 16.41 22.59
C PRO A 623 1.29 15.29 21.97
N GLY A 624 1.05 14.03 22.36
CA GLY A 624 1.66 12.81 21.79
C GLY A 624 0.83 12.13 20.72
N HIS A 625 -0.11 12.83 20.07
CA HIS A 625 -0.99 12.25 19.07
C HIS A 625 -0.21 11.53 17.95
N ARG A 626 -0.72 10.37 17.52
CA ARG A 626 -0.07 9.50 16.52
C ARG A 626 0.06 10.13 15.14
N HIS A 627 -0.89 10.98 14.72
CA HIS A 627 -0.76 11.76 13.50
C HIS A 627 0.12 12.99 13.73
N ILE A 628 1.01 13.26 12.77
CA ILE A 628 1.89 14.43 12.77
C ILE A 628 1.69 15.16 11.43
N SER A 629 0.43 15.45 11.14
CA SER A 629 -0.05 15.91 9.82
C SER A 629 0.61 17.20 9.35
N HIS A 630 0.91 18.13 10.25
CA HIS A 630 1.60 19.39 9.97
C HIS A 630 3.07 19.24 9.59
N LEU A 631 3.65 18.02 9.67
CA LEU A 631 4.95 17.68 9.10
C LEU A 631 4.88 17.13 7.67
N PHE A 632 3.72 17.16 7.01
CA PHE A 632 3.62 16.79 5.59
C PHE A 632 4.65 17.56 4.75
N ALA A 633 4.91 18.83 5.03
CA ALA A 633 5.88 19.67 4.33
C ALA A 633 7.32 19.14 4.36
N LEU A 634 7.67 18.34 5.40
CA LEU A 634 8.96 17.65 5.52
C LEU A 634 8.94 16.31 4.77
N HIS A 635 7.92 15.48 5.01
CA HIS A 635 7.73 14.21 4.32
C HIS A 635 6.22 13.83 4.24
N PRO A 636 5.70 13.47 3.06
CA PRO A 636 6.35 13.30 1.76
C PRO A 636 6.56 14.60 0.98
N GLY A 637 6.13 15.73 1.52
CA GLY A 637 6.38 17.05 0.94
C GLY A 637 7.88 17.39 0.81
N THR A 638 8.15 18.57 0.26
CA THR A 638 9.52 19.02 -0.03
C THR A 638 9.74 20.49 0.32
N GLN A 639 8.80 21.12 1.06
CA GLN A 639 8.88 22.53 1.46
C GLN A 639 9.86 22.74 2.61
N VAL A 640 10.04 21.73 3.47
CA VAL A 640 10.95 21.76 4.62
C VAL A 640 12.15 20.89 4.32
N THR A 641 13.33 21.49 4.28
CA THR A 641 14.60 20.79 4.08
C THR A 641 15.69 21.38 4.96
N PRO A 642 16.66 20.59 5.44
CA PRO A 642 17.74 21.09 6.30
C PRO A 642 18.55 22.23 5.68
N ARG A 643 18.74 22.22 4.36
CA ARG A 643 19.54 23.21 3.62
C ARG A 643 18.73 24.37 3.09
N GLY A 644 17.56 24.11 2.52
CA GLY A 644 16.73 25.15 1.88
C GLY A 644 15.93 25.99 2.87
N THR A 645 15.49 25.40 3.98
CA THR A 645 14.65 26.03 5.00
C THR A 645 15.07 25.61 6.41
N PRO A 646 16.31 25.97 6.84
CA PRO A 646 16.90 25.44 8.07
C PRO A 646 16.10 25.79 9.34
N ASP A 647 15.42 26.94 9.38
CA ASP A 647 14.58 27.34 10.52
C ASP A 647 13.36 26.44 10.65
N LEU A 648 12.69 26.15 9.54
CA LEU A 648 11.56 25.23 9.52
C LEU A 648 11.98 23.79 9.81
N ALA A 649 13.17 23.39 9.36
CA ALA A 649 13.73 22.08 9.69
C ALA A 649 14.03 21.93 11.20
N ARG A 650 14.51 23.00 11.86
CA ARG A 650 14.65 23.03 13.33
C ARG A 650 13.30 22.96 14.02
N ALA A 651 12.30 23.69 13.53
CA ALA A 651 10.96 23.66 14.09
C ALA A 651 10.29 22.29 13.90
N ALA A 652 10.53 21.61 12.78
CA ALA A 652 10.09 20.24 12.57
C ALA A 652 10.73 19.26 13.57
N ARG A 653 12.02 19.43 13.88
CA ARG A 653 12.69 18.68 14.95
C ARG A 653 12.02 18.89 16.30
N VAL A 654 11.76 20.12 16.68
CA VAL A 654 11.06 20.46 17.94
C VAL A 654 9.67 19.82 17.97
N THR A 655 8.95 19.79 16.84
CA THR A 655 7.67 19.10 16.73
C THR A 655 7.80 17.62 17.06
N LEU A 656 8.79 16.93 16.47
CA LEU A 656 9.03 15.50 16.69
C LEU A 656 9.39 15.22 18.16
N GLU A 657 10.35 15.98 18.70
CA GLU A 657 10.77 15.86 20.09
C GLU A 657 9.60 16.05 21.07
N ARG A 658 8.74 17.06 20.81
CA ARG A 658 7.54 17.31 21.62
C ARG A 658 6.53 16.16 21.52
N ARG A 659 6.24 15.66 20.31
CA ARG A 659 5.37 14.50 20.10
C ARG A 659 5.87 13.26 20.83
N LEU A 660 7.17 12.96 20.70
CA LEU A 660 7.81 11.79 21.28
C LEU A 660 7.90 11.87 22.80
N ALA A 661 8.22 13.03 23.37
CA ALA A 661 8.25 13.26 24.82
C ALA A 661 6.87 13.02 25.48
N ASN A 662 5.78 13.12 24.72
CA ASN A 662 4.41 12.87 25.17
C ASN A 662 3.84 11.53 24.68
N GLY A 663 4.68 10.54 24.33
CA GLY A 663 4.28 9.18 23.99
C GLY A 663 3.92 8.95 22.53
N GLY A 664 4.22 9.88 21.63
CA GLY A 664 3.98 9.77 20.19
C GLY A 664 4.70 8.60 19.53
N GLY A 665 4.20 8.17 18.35
CA GLY A 665 4.76 7.04 17.60
C GLY A 665 4.44 5.69 18.23
N HIS A 666 3.32 5.55 18.92
CA HIS A 666 2.90 4.31 19.58
C HIS A 666 2.23 3.31 18.60
N THR A 667 1.91 3.71 17.38
CA THR A 667 1.37 2.83 16.32
C THR A 667 2.41 2.58 15.23
N GLY A 668 2.31 1.45 14.52
CA GLY A 668 3.30 1.03 13.54
C GLY A 668 3.52 2.05 12.42
N TRP A 669 2.46 2.45 11.71
CA TRP A 669 2.57 3.44 10.63
C TRP A 669 3.05 4.83 11.13
N SER A 670 2.63 5.23 12.32
CA SER A 670 3.11 6.49 12.91
C SER A 670 4.62 6.44 13.16
N ARG A 671 5.09 5.32 13.72
CA ARG A 671 6.52 5.07 13.92
C ARG A 671 7.29 5.04 12.60
N ALA A 672 6.74 4.40 11.58
CA ALA A 672 7.32 4.37 10.24
C ALA A 672 7.41 5.79 9.63
N TRP A 673 6.39 6.63 9.82
CA TRP A 673 6.42 8.03 9.36
C TRP A 673 7.53 8.82 10.07
N ILE A 674 7.69 8.61 11.38
CA ILE A 674 8.74 9.25 12.18
C ILE A 674 10.15 8.87 11.68
N ILE A 675 10.37 7.63 11.25
CA ILE A 675 11.64 7.22 10.62
C ILE A 675 11.91 8.07 9.37
N ASN A 676 10.91 8.24 8.51
CA ASN A 676 11.03 9.07 7.32
C ASN A 676 11.31 10.54 7.65
N PHE A 677 10.68 11.10 8.69
CA PHE A 677 10.96 12.47 9.14
C PHE A 677 12.40 12.65 9.61
N TRP A 678 12.91 11.75 10.46
CA TRP A 678 14.28 11.83 10.94
C TRP A 678 15.30 11.60 9.80
N ALA A 679 15.01 10.70 8.86
CA ALA A 679 15.83 10.54 7.68
C ALA A 679 15.89 11.83 6.83
N ARG A 680 14.74 12.53 6.65
CA ARG A 680 14.68 13.83 5.96
C ARG A 680 15.35 14.97 6.71
N LEU A 681 15.45 14.90 8.03
CA LEU A 681 16.25 15.80 8.87
C LEU A 681 17.73 15.42 8.91
N GLU A 682 18.12 14.36 8.18
CA GLU A 682 19.49 13.81 8.15
C GLU A 682 20.03 13.41 9.53
N ASP A 683 19.11 13.02 10.43
CA ASP A 683 19.47 12.52 11.77
C ASP A 683 19.46 10.99 11.76
N ALA A 684 20.64 10.43 11.48
CA ALA A 684 20.83 9.00 11.36
C ALA A 684 20.61 8.24 12.68
N GLY A 685 20.96 8.88 13.82
CA GLY A 685 20.78 8.30 15.15
C GLY A 685 19.33 8.10 15.50
N GLU A 686 18.51 9.15 15.34
CA GLU A 686 17.09 9.11 15.61
C GLU A 686 16.36 8.22 14.62
N ALA A 687 16.68 8.29 13.32
CA ALA A 687 16.08 7.41 12.31
C ALA A 687 16.31 5.93 12.67
N HIS A 688 17.52 5.54 13.06
CA HIS A 688 17.86 4.18 13.47
C HIS A 688 17.18 3.79 14.79
N ALA A 689 17.14 4.67 15.79
CA ALA A 689 16.47 4.40 17.06
C ALA A 689 14.97 4.11 16.84
N HIS A 690 14.33 4.87 15.94
CA HIS A 690 12.92 4.66 15.58
C HIS A 690 12.70 3.44 14.72
N LEU A 691 13.63 3.04 13.85
CA LEU A 691 13.57 1.77 13.12
C LEU A 691 13.65 0.57 14.09
N ARG A 692 14.57 0.61 15.06
CA ARG A 692 14.61 -0.42 16.12
C ARG A 692 13.33 -0.45 16.95
N ALA A 693 12.77 0.72 17.26
CA ALA A 693 11.50 0.81 17.98
C ALA A 693 10.31 0.25 17.15
N LEU A 694 10.29 0.44 15.84
CA LEU A 694 9.32 -0.19 14.94
C LEU A 694 9.41 -1.72 15.02
N LEU A 695 10.60 -2.27 14.87
CA LEU A 695 10.84 -3.71 14.97
C LEU A 695 10.48 -4.26 16.37
N ALA A 696 10.87 -3.57 17.44
CA ALA A 696 10.69 -4.06 18.80
C ALA A 696 9.24 -3.94 19.35
N LYS A 697 8.47 -2.94 18.90
CA LYS A 697 7.18 -2.58 19.54
C LYS A 697 5.98 -2.70 18.61
N SER A 698 6.19 -2.62 17.31
CA SER A 698 5.14 -2.55 16.32
C SER A 698 5.31 -3.56 15.20
N THR A 699 5.98 -4.69 15.47
CA THR A 699 6.20 -5.76 14.49
C THR A 699 5.73 -7.08 15.07
N LEU A 700 4.86 -7.78 14.34
CA LEU A 700 4.31 -9.08 14.69
C LEU A 700 5.33 -10.20 14.39
N PRO A 701 5.15 -11.42 14.94
CA PRO A 701 6.10 -12.50 14.75
C PRO A 701 6.39 -12.87 13.28
N ASN A 702 5.43 -12.65 12.35
CA ASN A 702 5.61 -12.84 10.90
C ASN A 702 6.14 -11.58 10.19
N LEU A 703 6.65 -10.62 10.94
CA LEU A 703 7.12 -9.30 10.51
C LEU A 703 6.06 -8.39 9.89
N PHE A 704 4.78 -8.69 9.99
CA PHE A 704 3.72 -7.72 9.71
C PHE A 704 3.77 -6.56 10.71
N ASP A 705 3.39 -5.38 10.25
CA ASP A 705 3.23 -4.21 11.11
C ASP A 705 2.05 -4.35 12.06
N ASN A 706 2.19 -3.81 13.25
CA ASN A 706 1.16 -3.80 14.29
C ASN A 706 0.78 -2.38 14.68
N HIS A 707 -0.38 -1.96 14.22
CA HIS A 707 -0.91 -0.64 14.63
C HIS A 707 -1.11 -0.52 16.16
N PRO A 708 -1.76 -1.37 17.01
CA PRO A 708 -2.56 -2.60 16.88
C PRO A 708 -4.05 -2.37 16.56
N PRO A 709 -4.78 -3.30 15.91
CA PRO A 709 -4.27 -4.54 15.32
C PRO A 709 -3.52 -4.30 13.99
N PHE A 710 -3.14 -5.38 13.29
CA PHE A 710 -2.42 -5.35 12.02
C PHE A 710 -2.96 -4.32 11.03
N GLN A 711 -2.05 -3.49 10.53
CA GLN A 711 -2.16 -2.64 9.34
C GLN A 711 -0.87 -2.76 8.55
N ILE A 712 -0.93 -2.79 7.21
CA ILE A 712 0.27 -3.06 6.39
C ILE A 712 1.13 -1.82 6.13
N ASP A 713 0.57 -0.66 6.30
CA ASP A 713 1.19 0.63 5.96
C ASP A 713 2.51 0.88 6.71
N GLY A 714 2.64 0.43 7.96
CA GLY A 714 3.90 0.50 8.68
C GLY A 714 5.03 -0.34 8.05
N ASN A 715 4.71 -1.49 7.42
CA ASN A 715 5.70 -2.24 6.65
C ASN A 715 6.24 -1.43 5.47
N PHE A 716 5.35 -0.82 4.70
CA PHE A 716 5.72 -0.01 3.53
C PHE A 716 6.41 1.29 3.93
N GLY A 717 5.90 1.97 4.95
CA GLY A 717 6.51 3.18 5.49
C GLY A 717 7.90 2.94 6.10
N GLY A 718 8.11 1.80 6.77
CA GLY A 718 9.42 1.38 7.28
C GLY A 718 10.41 1.10 6.16
N THR A 719 9.97 0.42 5.10
CA THR A 719 10.78 0.19 3.89
C THR A 719 11.18 1.51 3.23
N ALA A 720 10.23 2.45 3.07
CA ALA A 720 10.50 3.78 2.54
C ALA A 720 11.47 4.56 3.44
N GLY A 721 11.32 4.46 4.77
CA GLY A 721 12.20 5.08 5.74
C GLY A 721 13.65 4.60 5.63
N ILE A 722 13.86 3.29 5.48
CA ILE A 722 15.20 2.73 5.23
C ILE A 722 15.76 3.24 3.89
N ALA A 723 14.94 3.32 2.84
CA ALA A 723 15.36 3.90 1.56
C ALA A 723 15.77 5.37 1.72
N GLU A 724 15.00 6.19 2.45
CA GLU A 724 15.30 7.61 2.73
C GLU A 724 16.58 7.79 3.57
N MET A 725 16.94 6.83 4.42
CA MET A 725 18.23 6.85 5.12
C MET A 725 19.43 6.66 4.19
N LEU A 726 19.24 5.95 3.06
CA LEU A 726 20.28 5.57 2.12
C LEU A 726 20.36 6.49 0.89
N LEU A 727 19.19 6.98 0.42
CA LEU A 727 19.08 7.78 -0.80
C LEU A 727 17.94 8.79 -0.68
N GLN A 728 18.23 10.06 -0.91
CA GLN A 728 17.19 11.09 -1.07
C GLN A 728 17.35 11.81 -2.41
N SER A 729 16.22 12.15 -3.06
CA SER A 729 16.23 12.91 -4.32
C SER A 729 15.11 13.95 -4.42
N HIS A 730 14.50 14.29 -3.29
CA HIS A 730 13.34 15.19 -3.23
C HIS A 730 13.68 16.68 -3.30
N ALA A 731 14.92 17.05 -2.96
CA ALA A 731 15.35 18.46 -2.90
C ALA A 731 16.05 18.95 -4.18
N GLY A 732 15.82 18.26 -5.32
CA GLY A 732 16.45 18.60 -6.60
C GLY A 732 17.90 18.11 -6.72
N GLU A 733 18.37 17.30 -5.79
CA GLU A 733 19.70 16.69 -5.79
C GLU A 733 19.62 15.21 -5.43
N ILE A 734 20.57 14.40 -5.86
CA ILE A 734 20.75 12.99 -5.45
C ILE A 734 21.68 12.99 -4.23
N ALA A 735 21.12 12.93 -3.04
CA ALA A 735 21.86 12.88 -1.79
C ALA A 735 22.15 11.43 -1.39
N LEU A 736 23.43 11.11 -1.22
CA LEU A 736 23.94 9.77 -0.97
C LEU A 736 24.16 9.57 0.52
N LEU A 737 23.59 8.48 1.09
CA LEU A 737 23.68 8.11 2.51
C LEU A 737 23.40 9.28 3.47
N PRO A 738 22.31 10.06 3.27
CA PRO A 738 22.06 11.28 4.03
C PRO A 738 21.86 11.02 5.53
N ALA A 739 21.40 9.82 5.90
CA ALA A 739 21.12 9.42 7.28
C ALA A 739 21.65 8.01 7.59
N LEU A 740 22.88 7.69 7.18
CA LEU A 740 23.52 6.41 7.46
C LEU A 740 23.87 6.31 8.95
N PRO A 741 23.30 5.36 9.73
CA PRO A 741 23.60 5.24 11.14
C PRO A 741 24.95 4.60 11.41
N ALA A 742 25.59 4.95 12.54
CA ALA A 742 26.85 4.35 12.97
C ALA A 742 26.75 2.83 13.19
N ALA A 743 25.56 2.33 13.46
CA ALA A 743 25.29 0.88 13.59
C ALA A 743 25.43 0.11 12.26
N TRP A 744 25.49 0.82 11.11
CA TRP A 744 25.70 0.21 9.80
C TRP A 744 27.06 0.61 9.22
N PRO A 745 28.18 0.15 9.82
CA PRO A 745 29.51 0.60 9.43
C PRO A 745 29.92 0.17 8.02
N ALA A 746 29.35 -0.93 7.52
CA ALA A 746 29.59 -1.42 6.17
C ALA A 746 28.31 -1.97 5.54
N GLY A 747 28.19 -1.85 4.22
CA GLY A 747 27.06 -2.37 3.51
C GLY A 747 27.07 -2.01 2.03
N ALA A 748 26.04 -2.50 1.36
CA ALA A 748 25.76 -2.18 -0.04
C ALA A 748 24.26 -2.19 -0.30
N VAL A 749 23.80 -1.23 -1.07
CA VAL A 749 22.46 -1.24 -1.68
C VAL A 749 22.63 -1.14 -3.19
N THR A 750 21.86 -1.94 -3.93
CA THR A 750 21.88 -1.92 -5.39
C THR A 750 20.48 -1.67 -5.95
N GLY A 751 20.43 -0.95 -7.09
CA GLY A 751 19.21 -0.83 -7.90
C GLY A 751 18.16 0.15 -7.37
N LEU A 752 18.46 0.98 -6.36
CA LEU A 752 17.56 2.07 -5.98
C LEU A 752 17.41 3.06 -7.14
N VAL A 753 16.30 3.76 -7.19
CA VAL A 753 16.03 4.77 -8.22
C VAL A 753 15.90 6.15 -7.58
N ALA A 754 16.60 7.13 -8.14
CA ALA A 754 16.44 8.55 -7.83
C ALA A 754 15.50 9.23 -8.83
N ARG A 755 14.87 10.34 -8.42
CA ARG A 755 14.14 11.23 -9.32
C ARG A 755 15.04 11.66 -10.48
N GLY A 756 14.46 11.84 -11.67
CA GLY A 756 15.24 12.00 -12.89
C GLY A 756 15.54 10.69 -13.60
N ASN A 757 14.99 9.57 -13.13
CA ASN A 757 15.13 8.22 -13.67
C ASN A 757 16.59 7.73 -13.70
N VAL A 758 17.27 7.88 -12.55
CA VAL A 758 18.65 7.41 -12.36
C VAL A 758 18.65 6.22 -11.40
N GLU A 759 18.95 5.03 -11.93
CA GLU A 759 19.20 3.84 -11.10
C GLU A 759 20.60 3.93 -10.49
N LEU A 760 20.76 3.49 -9.24
CA LEU A 760 22.05 3.58 -8.58
C LEU A 760 22.34 2.45 -7.58
N ASP A 761 23.67 2.19 -7.43
CA ASP A 761 24.20 1.33 -6.38
C ASP A 761 25.10 2.16 -5.46
N ILE A 762 25.09 1.88 -4.17
CA ILE A 762 25.96 2.52 -3.17
C ILE A 762 26.66 1.43 -2.37
N THR A 763 27.99 1.53 -2.24
CA THR A 763 28.81 0.70 -1.34
C THR A 763 29.50 1.59 -0.32
N TRP A 764 29.52 1.16 0.93
CA TRP A 764 30.17 1.90 2.02
C TRP A 764 30.92 0.96 2.97
N GLU A 765 31.99 1.49 3.55
CA GLU A 765 32.83 0.82 4.55
C GLU A 765 33.26 1.83 5.60
N ALA A 766 33.38 1.40 6.85
CA ALA A 766 33.71 2.26 7.99
C ALA A 766 32.82 3.53 8.07
N GLY A 767 31.53 3.40 7.74
CA GLY A 767 30.59 4.53 7.72
C GLY A 767 30.77 5.53 6.58
N ARG A 768 31.58 5.22 5.56
CA ARG A 768 31.92 6.11 4.44
C ARG A 768 31.58 5.46 3.11
N ALA A 769 30.94 6.21 2.22
CA ALA A 769 30.77 5.74 0.85
C ALA A 769 32.13 5.52 0.20
N THR A 770 32.31 4.36 -0.41
CA THR A 770 33.51 4.00 -1.15
C THR A 770 33.28 4.08 -2.65
N ARG A 771 32.08 3.71 -3.09
CA ARG A 771 31.74 3.67 -4.51
C ARG A 771 30.25 3.86 -4.73
N VAL A 772 29.90 4.67 -5.71
CA VAL A 772 28.52 4.77 -6.21
C VAL A 772 28.52 4.53 -7.73
N VAL A 773 27.56 3.76 -8.21
CA VAL A 773 27.33 3.55 -9.63
C VAL A 773 26.02 4.21 -10.02
N LEU A 774 26.03 5.10 -11.01
CA LEU A 774 24.83 5.74 -11.55
C LEU A 774 24.54 5.19 -12.94
N ARG A 775 23.30 4.80 -13.19
CA ARG A 775 22.81 4.30 -14.49
C ARG A 775 21.59 5.13 -14.91
N PRO A 776 21.79 6.25 -15.58
CA PRO A 776 20.68 7.09 -16.03
C PRO A 776 19.88 6.38 -17.13
N ARG A 777 18.58 6.25 -16.88
CA ARG A 777 17.60 5.80 -17.88
C ARG A 777 17.01 6.99 -18.65
N ALA A 778 17.17 8.20 -18.11
CA ALA A 778 16.95 9.48 -18.80
C ALA A 778 18.18 10.37 -18.61
N GLY A 779 18.61 11.04 -19.69
CA GLY A 779 19.77 11.94 -19.67
C GLY A 779 19.42 13.30 -19.05
N GLY A 780 20.45 14.02 -18.56
CA GLY A 780 20.33 15.35 -18.00
C GLY A 780 21.50 15.71 -17.07
N THR A 781 21.52 16.95 -16.62
CA THR A 781 22.45 17.37 -15.57
C THR A 781 21.81 17.10 -14.20
N HIS A 782 22.51 16.35 -13.37
CA HIS A 782 22.08 15.99 -12.02
C HIS A 782 23.03 16.55 -10.99
N ILE A 783 22.47 17.08 -9.91
CA ILE A 783 23.23 17.48 -8.73
C ILE A 783 23.42 16.23 -7.87
N VAL A 784 24.64 15.84 -7.60
CA VAL A 784 24.98 14.71 -6.74
C VAL A 784 25.63 15.23 -5.47
N ARG A 785 25.04 14.93 -4.33
CA ARG A 785 25.58 15.29 -3.02
C ARG A 785 26.30 14.11 -2.39
N PRO A 786 27.59 14.20 -2.11
CA PRO A 786 28.32 13.18 -1.38
C PRO A 786 27.82 13.09 0.08
N PRO A 787 28.08 11.96 0.77
CA PRO A 787 27.79 11.82 2.19
C PRO A 787 28.51 12.89 3.02
N ARG A 788 27.96 13.18 4.19
CA ARG A 788 28.52 14.19 5.12
C ARG A 788 29.99 13.91 5.42
N GLY A 789 30.86 14.90 5.31
CA GLY A 789 32.29 14.77 5.55
C GLY A 789 33.07 14.04 4.46
N GLN A 790 32.48 13.88 3.28
CA GLN A 790 33.16 13.36 2.08
C GLN A 790 33.00 14.34 0.93
N ALA A 791 33.89 14.24 -0.04
CA ALA A 791 33.83 14.97 -1.30
C ALA A 791 34.00 13.99 -2.47
N VAL A 792 33.42 14.30 -3.61
CA VAL A 792 33.61 13.51 -4.83
C VAL A 792 35.08 13.66 -5.26
N ALA A 793 35.76 12.52 -5.39
CA ALA A 793 37.14 12.46 -5.88
C ALA A 793 37.20 12.31 -7.38
N SER A 794 36.32 11.49 -7.95
CA SER A 794 36.23 11.27 -9.39
C SER A 794 34.86 10.81 -9.85
N VAL A 795 34.60 11.08 -11.12
CA VAL A 795 33.50 10.49 -11.88
C VAL A 795 34.08 9.91 -13.16
N ASP A 796 33.79 8.64 -13.41
CA ASP A 796 34.26 7.91 -14.59
C ASP A 796 33.02 7.38 -15.35
N GLU A 797 32.86 7.76 -16.64
CA GLU A 797 31.86 7.28 -17.56
C GLU A 797 32.45 6.11 -18.35
N ASP A 798 31.89 4.92 -18.21
CA ASP A 798 32.36 3.68 -18.89
C ASP A 798 33.89 3.50 -18.82
N GLY A 799 34.51 3.85 -17.68
CA GLY A 799 35.95 3.75 -17.44
C GLY A 799 36.79 4.97 -17.89
N ARG A 800 36.17 6.02 -18.44
CA ARG A 800 36.83 7.26 -18.82
C ARG A 800 36.47 8.40 -17.87
N ARG A 801 37.46 9.13 -17.36
CA ARG A 801 37.24 10.28 -16.49
C ARG A 801 36.42 11.37 -17.20
N VAL A 802 35.35 11.82 -16.53
CA VAL A 802 34.49 12.91 -16.98
C VAL A 802 34.44 14.05 -15.95
N PRO A 803 34.13 15.29 -16.37
CA PRO A 803 34.03 16.42 -15.45
C PRO A 803 32.88 16.23 -14.45
N ALA A 804 33.15 16.57 -13.19
CA ALA A 804 32.16 16.84 -12.17
C ALA A 804 32.37 18.28 -11.72
N LEU A 805 31.38 19.15 -11.92
CA LEU A 805 31.52 20.58 -11.64
C LEU A 805 31.19 20.84 -10.18
N PRO A 806 32.17 21.27 -9.36
CA PRO A 806 31.92 21.51 -7.93
C PRO A 806 30.96 22.69 -7.72
N ARG A 807 30.08 22.55 -6.74
CA ARG A 807 29.19 23.60 -6.24
C ARG A 807 29.73 24.14 -4.90
N ALA A 808 29.37 25.38 -4.58
CA ALA A 808 29.82 26.05 -3.34
C ALA A 808 29.35 25.32 -2.06
N ASP A 809 28.26 24.53 -2.15
CA ASP A 809 27.66 23.79 -1.06
C ASP A 809 28.19 22.35 -0.91
N GLY A 810 29.26 22.01 -1.65
CA GLY A 810 29.93 20.70 -1.62
C GLY A 810 29.31 19.61 -2.50
N ALA A 811 28.17 19.87 -3.14
CA ALA A 811 27.62 19.00 -4.18
C ALA A 811 28.38 19.15 -5.51
N VAL A 812 28.10 18.31 -6.47
CA VAL A 812 28.68 18.40 -7.84
C VAL A 812 27.58 18.26 -8.89
N ASP A 813 27.72 19.01 -9.98
CA ASP A 813 26.90 18.80 -11.18
C ASP A 813 27.59 17.75 -12.08
N ILE A 814 26.83 16.75 -12.47
CA ILE A 814 27.27 15.67 -13.38
C ILE A 814 26.29 15.61 -14.57
N ALA A 815 26.83 15.76 -15.77
CA ALA A 815 26.05 15.52 -16.99
C ALA A 815 25.96 14.00 -17.22
N LEU A 816 24.76 13.46 -17.12
CA LEU A 816 24.47 12.03 -17.29
C LEU A 816 23.83 11.78 -18.65
N THR A 817 24.34 10.80 -19.41
CA THR A 817 23.83 10.38 -20.70
C THR A 817 23.08 9.05 -20.57
N THR A 818 21.87 8.97 -21.13
CA THR A 818 21.04 7.76 -21.12
C THR A 818 21.83 6.52 -21.57
N GLY A 819 21.74 5.43 -20.77
CA GLY A 819 22.32 4.13 -21.08
C GLY A 819 23.84 4.02 -20.84
N ARG A 820 24.49 5.06 -20.32
CA ARG A 820 25.88 5.02 -19.85
C ARG A 820 25.97 4.61 -18.39
N THR A 821 27.15 4.22 -17.96
CA THR A 821 27.43 3.87 -16.54
C THR A 821 28.46 4.83 -15.98
N TYR A 822 28.13 5.46 -14.86
CA TYR A 822 29.02 6.40 -14.17
C TYR A 822 29.45 5.82 -12.82
N VAL A 823 30.73 5.84 -12.55
CA VAL A 823 31.31 5.44 -11.26
C VAL A 823 31.80 6.67 -10.53
N VAL A 824 31.24 6.92 -9.37
CA VAL A 824 31.63 8.03 -8.48
C VAL A 824 32.45 7.47 -7.33
N THR A 825 33.62 8.05 -7.07
CA THR A 825 34.48 7.74 -5.91
C THR A 825 34.65 8.95 -5.01
N PHE A 826 35.07 8.74 -3.79
CA PHE A 826 35.08 9.77 -2.73
C PHE A 826 36.46 9.91 -2.06
N ARG A 827 36.69 11.07 -1.46
CA ARG A 827 37.88 11.36 -0.63
C ARG A 827 37.49 11.95 0.71
#